data_6cce83d7989d86c83100ae0a1f007e7c
#
_entry.id   6cce83d7989d86c83100ae0a1f007e7c
#
_cell.length_a   1.000
_cell.length_b   1.000
_cell.length_c   1.000
_cell.angle_alpha   90.00
_cell.angle_beta   90.00
_cell.angle_gamma   90.00
#
_symmetry.space_group_name_H-M   'P 1'
#
loop_
_entity.id
_entity.type
_entity.pdbx_description
1 polymer ?
#
loop_
_entity_poly.entity_id
_entity_poly.type
_entity_poly.pdbx_seq_one_letter_code
_entity_poly.pdbx_strand_id
1 'polypeptide(L)'
;MFLAGALWLALSSATRIALALRPDLGEVGGFADWVRVFAYGFAFDLVAGLYVLAPAVLWLALMPQRLARTWVHRALNWLVFCATLGAFFVLAVSEWLFWDEFGGRFNFIAVDYLLYTHEVLQNIWESYPIGKALLGLAALAFAVGFFLRRRLWHAPAARLAWRSALGVLLAWGLGVAATLRWVDSDLKNFSTRDAANDLAGNGLYEFFAANRRNELSYERHYAVLPPGEDLGLVRAALGVKGFEGVERHVTSPRPERRLNVVLVSVESLGAEFLGAYDNPHGLTPNLDRLSRESLWFSAVYATGNRTVRGLEALSLALPPSPGQSIVRRPGNENLFSLGSVFEDKGYAVLFAYGGYGYFDNMNAFFEANDYRAVDRRDIPAARVKFENVWGVADEHLFDQVLDEIDREHAAGRPIFAHVMTTSNHRPYTYPPDRIDIPSGTGRDGAVKYSDYAIGRFLEQARQRPWFGDTLFVITADHGANARGTMRIPVDKYLIPLFIYSPKHVAPARVDRLMSQIDIAPTLLGLLDFGYYSKFFGRDVLASPPQSDRAFVANYQSLGFLQGDRLVLLSPKRKAEVFRADARWNPLEPVSDPAALREAIAFYSAASFVFRNGLYRDEEQTPPERRAALARVR
;
A
#
# COMPACT_ATOMS: atom_id res chain seq x y z
N MET A 1 7.96 37.88 -9.56
CA MET A 1 7.06 36.86 -10.09
C MET A 1 7.65 36.10 -11.29
N PHE A 2 7.94 36.75 -12.44
CA PHE A 2 8.50 36.09 -13.62
C PHE A 2 9.77 35.27 -13.33
N LEU A 3 10.69 35.82 -12.53
CA LEU A 3 11.92 35.12 -12.15
C LEU A 3 11.62 33.86 -11.32
N ALA A 4 10.71 33.94 -10.36
CA ALA A 4 10.31 32.77 -9.56
C ALA A 4 9.60 31.72 -10.42
N GLY A 5 8.73 32.16 -11.36
CA GLY A 5 8.09 31.23 -12.31
C GLY A 5 9.07 30.57 -13.26
N ALA A 6 10.05 31.32 -13.80
CA ALA A 6 11.10 30.75 -14.65
C ALA A 6 11.98 29.73 -13.88
N LEU A 7 12.33 30.03 -12.62
CA LEU A 7 13.08 29.12 -11.77
C LEU A 7 12.27 27.87 -11.40
N TRP A 8 10.96 28.02 -11.15
CA TRP A 8 10.06 26.89 -10.94
C TRP A 8 10.06 25.95 -12.17
N LEU A 9 9.84 26.49 -13.37
CA LEU A 9 9.82 25.69 -14.59
C LEU A 9 11.19 25.05 -14.90
N ALA A 10 12.27 25.80 -14.69
CA ALA A 10 13.63 25.27 -14.88
C ALA A 10 13.92 24.12 -13.91
N LEU A 11 13.55 24.27 -12.63
CA LEU A 11 13.79 23.26 -11.61
C LEU A 11 12.89 22.03 -11.81
N SER A 12 11.61 22.22 -12.13
CA SER A 12 10.70 21.11 -12.43
C SER A 12 11.18 20.30 -13.64
N SER A 13 11.64 20.99 -14.70
CA SER A 13 12.23 20.34 -15.88
C SER A 13 13.54 19.63 -15.54
N ALA A 14 14.41 20.24 -14.72
CA ALA A 14 15.65 19.61 -14.24
C ALA A 14 15.36 18.36 -13.40
N THR A 15 14.37 18.42 -12.50
CA THR A 15 13.93 17.26 -11.72
C THR A 15 13.45 16.12 -12.64
N ARG A 16 12.65 16.44 -13.67
CA ARG A 16 12.20 15.45 -14.67
C ARG A 16 13.36 14.82 -15.41
N ILE A 17 14.34 15.62 -15.85
CA ILE A 17 15.55 15.12 -16.52
C ILE A 17 16.35 14.23 -15.56
N ALA A 18 16.54 14.65 -14.31
CA ALA A 18 17.25 13.86 -13.32
C ALA A 18 16.55 12.50 -13.08
N LEU A 19 15.23 12.49 -12.92
CA LEU A 19 14.45 11.24 -12.79
C LEU A 19 14.55 10.37 -14.06
N ALA A 20 14.57 10.99 -15.24
CA ALA A 20 14.72 10.29 -16.51
C ALA A 20 16.10 9.62 -16.70
N LEU A 21 17.11 10.08 -15.98
CA LEU A 21 18.48 9.53 -16.03
C LEU A 21 18.72 8.45 -14.96
N ARG A 22 17.72 8.09 -14.17
CA ARG A 22 17.88 7.04 -13.14
C ARG A 22 18.12 5.67 -13.78
N PRO A 23 19.04 4.86 -13.23
CA PRO A 23 19.32 3.51 -13.74
C PRO A 23 18.16 2.52 -13.48
N ASP A 24 17.32 2.80 -12.49
CA ASP A 24 16.14 2.02 -12.10
C ASP A 24 14.85 2.51 -12.77
N LEU A 25 14.94 3.46 -13.70
CA LEU A 25 13.80 3.88 -14.50
C LEU A 25 13.34 2.73 -15.39
N GLY A 26 12.08 2.39 -15.32
CA GLY A 26 11.47 1.43 -16.24
C GLY A 26 11.48 1.91 -17.69
N GLU A 27 11.09 1.04 -18.62
CA GLU A 27 11.03 1.38 -20.04
C GLU A 27 10.01 2.50 -20.32
N VAL A 28 10.45 3.57 -20.98
CA VAL A 28 9.61 4.72 -21.34
C VAL A 28 8.98 4.55 -22.73
N GLY A 29 9.66 3.85 -23.62
CA GLY A 29 9.22 3.65 -25.00
C GLY A 29 10.10 4.36 -26.03
N GLY A 30 9.53 4.61 -27.23
CA GLY A 30 10.23 5.22 -28.34
C GLY A 30 10.36 6.74 -28.24
N PHE A 31 11.01 7.34 -29.25
CA PHE A 31 11.20 8.80 -29.32
C PHE A 31 9.90 9.60 -29.18
N ALA A 32 8.81 9.13 -29.78
CA ALA A 32 7.51 9.79 -29.67
C ALA A 32 6.98 9.84 -28.23
N ASP A 33 7.24 8.80 -27.43
CA ASP A 33 6.82 8.75 -26.03
C ASP A 33 7.65 9.73 -25.19
N TRP A 34 8.94 9.84 -25.46
CA TRP A 34 9.79 10.86 -24.82
C TRP A 34 9.32 12.29 -25.13
N VAL A 35 8.94 12.58 -26.38
CA VAL A 35 8.36 13.88 -26.73
C VAL A 35 7.08 14.14 -25.94
N ARG A 36 6.20 13.14 -25.80
CA ARG A 36 4.97 13.26 -25.01
C ARG A 36 5.27 13.46 -23.52
N VAL A 37 6.23 12.75 -22.94
CA VAL A 37 6.68 12.92 -21.55
C VAL A 37 7.04 14.37 -21.26
N PHE A 38 7.87 14.98 -22.11
CA PHE A 38 8.28 16.37 -21.89
C PHE A 38 7.17 17.37 -22.18
N ALA A 39 6.33 17.13 -23.19
CA ALA A 39 5.22 18.02 -23.54
C ALA A 39 4.14 18.05 -22.44
N TYR A 40 3.64 16.88 -22.02
CA TYR A 40 2.69 16.78 -20.91
C TYR A 40 3.33 17.26 -19.60
N GLY A 41 4.58 16.89 -19.36
CA GLY A 41 5.30 17.30 -18.17
C GLY A 41 5.42 18.81 -18.05
N PHE A 42 5.77 19.50 -19.11
CA PHE A 42 5.83 20.96 -19.12
C PHE A 42 4.44 21.60 -18.90
N ALA A 43 3.39 21.01 -19.48
CA ALA A 43 2.01 21.46 -19.24
C ALA A 43 1.62 21.33 -17.76
N PHE A 44 1.93 20.19 -17.10
CA PHE A 44 1.70 20.01 -15.67
C PHE A 44 2.57 20.94 -14.80
N ASP A 45 3.81 21.24 -15.22
CA ASP A 45 4.68 22.20 -14.52
C ASP A 45 4.09 23.62 -14.57
N LEU A 46 3.49 24.03 -15.69
CA LEU A 46 2.76 25.30 -15.82
C LEU A 46 1.53 25.33 -14.89
N VAL A 47 0.76 24.25 -14.86
CA VAL A 47 -0.43 24.13 -13.99
C VAL A 47 -0.03 24.19 -12.52
N ALA A 48 0.96 23.43 -12.09
CA ALA A 48 1.48 23.48 -10.72
C ALA A 48 2.03 24.88 -10.39
N GLY A 49 2.70 25.51 -11.34
CA GLY A 49 3.20 26.88 -11.20
C GLY A 49 2.11 27.92 -10.90
N LEU A 50 0.90 27.76 -11.46
CA LEU A 50 -0.23 28.63 -11.13
C LEU A 50 -0.59 28.57 -9.64
N TYR A 51 -0.54 27.37 -9.03
CA TYR A 51 -0.86 27.20 -7.62
C TYR A 51 0.29 27.67 -6.71
N VAL A 52 1.53 27.29 -7.04
CA VAL A 52 2.73 27.65 -6.26
C VAL A 52 2.97 29.14 -6.22
N LEU A 53 2.67 29.85 -7.31
CA LEU A 53 2.84 31.30 -7.41
C LEU A 53 1.66 32.10 -6.83
N ALA A 54 0.58 31.45 -6.37
CA ALA A 54 -0.58 32.12 -5.80
C ALA A 54 -0.24 33.15 -4.70
N PRO A 55 0.61 32.83 -3.69
CA PRO A 55 0.97 33.82 -2.68
C PRO A 55 1.69 35.03 -3.27
N ALA A 56 2.54 34.83 -4.28
CA ALA A 56 3.26 35.92 -4.96
C ALA A 56 2.32 36.82 -5.77
N VAL A 57 1.32 36.22 -6.46
CA VAL A 57 0.27 36.97 -7.19
C VAL A 57 -0.54 37.82 -6.24
N LEU A 58 -1.02 37.23 -5.13
CA LEU A 58 -1.80 37.93 -4.10
C LEU A 58 -0.98 39.06 -3.46
N TRP A 59 0.29 38.77 -3.12
CA TRP A 59 1.21 39.76 -2.54
C TRP A 59 1.38 40.98 -3.46
N LEU A 60 1.66 40.76 -4.75
CA LEU A 60 1.85 41.82 -5.71
C LEU A 60 0.57 42.64 -6.00
N ALA A 61 -0.58 41.97 -5.99
CA ALA A 61 -1.86 42.62 -6.23
C ALA A 61 -2.34 43.46 -5.04
N LEU A 62 -2.07 43.03 -3.81
CA LEU A 62 -2.60 43.62 -2.57
C LEU A 62 -1.61 44.56 -1.88
N MET A 63 -0.35 44.66 -2.36
CA MET A 63 0.70 45.41 -1.69
C MET A 63 0.42 46.92 -1.64
N PRO A 64 0.44 47.57 -0.46
CA PRO A 64 0.30 49.02 -0.32
C PRO A 64 1.53 49.78 -0.88
N GLN A 65 1.30 50.86 -1.61
CA GLN A 65 2.38 51.67 -2.22
C GLN A 65 3.39 52.19 -1.20
N ARG A 66 2.93 52.57 -0.01
CA ARG A 66 3.78 53.14 1.04
C ARG A 66 4.83 52.10 1.49
N LEU A 67 4.45 50.83 1.54
CA LEU A 67 5.33 49.74 1.94
C LEU A 67 6.28 49.33 0.83
N ALA A 68 5.83 49.30 -0.41
CA ALA A 68 6.58 48.87 -1.61
C ALA A 68 7.90 49.66 -1.85
N ARG A 69 7.97 50.90 -1.37
CA ARG A 69 9.14 51.80 -1.54
C ARG A 69 10.18 51.68 -0.42
N THR A 70 9.90 50.96 0.66
CA THR A 70 10.79 50.86 1.82
C THR A 70 11.92 49.84 1.57
N TRP A 71 13.07 50.04 2.21
CA TRP A 71 14.17 49.06 2.22
C TRP A 71 13.76 47.76 2.90
N VAL A 72 12.91 47.85 3.93
CA VAL A 72 12.37 46.70 4.67
C VAL A 72 11.60 45.79 3.73
N HIS A 73 10.74 46.35 2.89
CA HIS A 73 10.02 45.58 1.87
C HIS A 73 10.95 44.86 0.89
N ARG A 74 12.02 45.54 0.43
CA ARG A 74 13.01 44.94 -0.48
C ARG A 74 13.75 43.77 0.21
N ALA A 75 14.16 43.94 1.46
CA ALA A 75 14.80 42.88 2.24
C ALA A 75 13.85 41.71 2.46
N LEU A 76 12.57 41.98 2.83
CA LEU A 76 11.56 40.95 3.02
C LEU A 76 11.29 40.18 1.73
N ASN A 77 11.13 40.86 0.60
CA ASN A 77 10.96 40.20 -0.71
C ASN A 77 12.15 39.30 -1.08
N TRP A 78 13.37 39.76 -0.78
CA TRP A 78 14.56 38.97 -1.02
C TRP A 78 14.60 37.72 -0.12
N LEU A 79 14.27 37.86 1.18
CA LEU A 79 14.16 36.74 2.10
C LEU A 79 13.07 35.75 1.69
N VAL A 80 11.87 36.24 1.35
CA VAL A 80 10.77 35.41 0.84
C VAL A 80 11.17 34.68 -0.45
N PHE A 81 11.89 35.37 -1.35
CA PHE A 81 12.39 34.74 -2.57
C PHE A 81 13.38 33.61 -2.25
N CYS A 82 14.34 33.82 -1.33
CA CYS A 82 15.29 32.79 -0.90
C CYS A 82 14.56 31.60 -0.22
N ALA A 83 13.59 31.89 0.64
CA ALA A 83 12.78 30.86 1.29
C ALA A 83 11.95 30.04 0.28
N THR A 84 11.31 30.71 -0.70
CA THR A 84 10.57 30.05 -1.78
C THR A 84 11.49 29.17 -2.62
N LEU A 85 12.68 29.65 -2.96
CA LEU A 85 13.67 28.89 -3.71
C LEU A 85 14.17 27.69 -2.92
N GLY A 86 14.43 27.87 -1.61
CA GLY A 86 14.77 26.79 -0.70
C GLY A 86 13.67 25.72 -0.66
N ALA A 87 12.39 26.13 -0.57
CA ALA A 87 11.26 25.20 -0.61
C ALA A 87 11.19 24.44 -1.96
N PHE A 88 11.50 25.08 -3.08
CA PHE A 88 11.56 24.42 -4.38
C PHE A 88 12.68 23.37 -4.43
N PHE A 89 13.85 23.66 -3.88
CA PHE A 89 14.96 22.69 -3.79
C PHE A 89 14.61 21.52 -2.89
N VAL A 90 14.00 21.79 -1.73
CA VAL A 90 13.50 20.72 -0.85
C VAL A 90 12.49 19.85 -1.57
N LEU A 91 11.53 20.44 -2.28
CA LEU A 91 10.53 19.70 -3.04
C LEU A 91 11.17 18.81 -4.11
N ALA A 92 12.14 19.32 -4.87
CA ALA A 92 12.84 18.55 -5.90
C ALA A 92 13.62 17.36 -5.32
N VAL A 93 14.31 17.56 -4.18
CA VAL A 93 15.01 16.47 -3.48
C VAL A 93 14.01 15.48 -2.88
N SER A 94 12.91 15.97 -2.32
CA SER A 94 11.86 15.09 -1.78
C SER A 94 11.21 14.23 -2.87
N GLU A 95 10.99 14.77 -4.08
CA GLU A 95 10.52 13.97 -5.22
C GLU A 95 11.54 12.89 -5.63
N TRP A 96 12.83 13.22 -5.60
CA TRP A 96 13.90 12.25 -5.88
C TRP A 96 13.91 11.10 -4.86
N LEU A 97 13.85 11.42 -3.55
CA LEU A 97 13.83 10.44 -2.48
C LEU A 97 12.54 9.62 -2.49
N PHE A 98 11.40 10.25 -2.80
CA PHE A 98 10.13 9.54 -2.93
C PHE A 98 10.15 8.56 -4.11
N TRP A 99 10.75 8.96 -5.22
CA TRP A 99 10.96 8.05 -6.34
C TRP A 99 11.88 6.89 -5.96
N ASP A 100 12.92 7.16 -5.17
CA ASP A 100 13.83 6.12 -4.66
C ASP A 100 13.12 5.07 -3.81
N GLU A 101 12.12 5.48 -3.06
CA GLU A 101 11.34 4.58 -2.20
C GLU A 101 10.19 3.89 -2.95
N PHE A 102 9.43 4.64 -3.73
CA PHE A 102 8.15 4.19 -4.30
C PHE A 102 8.13 4.00 -5.82
N GLY A 103 9.22 4.30 -6.51
CA GLY A 103 9.35 4.12 -7.96
C GLY A 103 8.50 5.03 -8.82
N GLY A 104 7.99 6.13 -8.29
CA GLY A 104 7.16 7.10 -9.00
C GLY A 104 7.21 8.49 -8.38
N ARG A 105 6.53 9.48 -8.99
CA ARG A 105 6.34 10.81 -8.40
C ARG A 105 5.36 10.77 -7.24
N PHE A 106 5.26 11.88 -6.48
CA PHE A 106 4.28 12.01 -5.40
C PHE A 106 2.89 11.56 -5.87
N ASN A 107 2.24 10.80 -5.03
CA ASN A 107 0.93 10.23 -5.26
C ASN A 107 0.19 10.14 -3.92
N PHE A 108 -0.86 9.33 -3.82
CA PHE A 108 -1.64 9.15 -2.59
C PHE A 108 -0.81 8.65 -1.40
N ILE A 109 0.31 7.94 -1.61
CA ILE A 109 1.21 7.50 -0.54
C ILE A 109 1.79 8.72 0.19
N ALA A 110 2.16 9.76 -0.56
CA ALA A 110 2.62 11.02 0.03
C ALA A 110 1.52 11.72 0.84
N VAL A 111 0.25 11.59 0.44
CA VAL A 111 -0.90 12.09 1.20
C VAL A 111 -1.10 11.29 2.48
N ASP A 112 -1.01 9.97 2.41
CA ASP A 112 -1.11 9.09 3.58
C ASP A 112 -0.03 9.41 4.62
N TYR A 113 1.17 9.74 4.17
CA TYR A 113 2.28 10.13 5.03
C TYR A 113 2.07 11.44 5.80
N LEU A 114 1.18 12.30 5.36
CA LEU A 114 0.80 13.47 6.16
C LEU A 114 -0.06 13.11 7.39
N LEU A 115 -0.76 12.00 7.35
CA LEU A 115 -1.56 11.54 8.49
C LEU A 115 -0.67 11.00 9.62
N TYR A 116 0.47 10.41 9.28
CA TYR A 116 1.46 9.85 10.20
C TYR A 116 2.77 10.63 10.16
N THR A 117 2.64 11.95 10.26
CA THR A 117 3.76 12.89 10.08
C THR A 117 4.94 12.60 11.03
N HIS A 118 4.67 12.15 12.26
CA HIS A 118 5.73 11.88 13.24
C HIS A 118 6.61 10.71 12.80
N GLU A 119 6.01 9.56 12.47
CA GLU A 119 6.72 8.35 12.06
C GLU A 119 7.47 8.58 10.75
N VAL A 120 6.84 9.26 9.79
CA VAL A 120 7.45 9.57 8.51
C VAL A 120 8.63 10.52 8.64
N LEU A 121 8.49 11.60 9.42
CA LEU A 121 9.60 12.53 9.64
C LEU A 121 10.75 11.86 10.39
N GLN A 122 10.45 11.03 11.39
CA GLN A 122 11.48 10.30 12.12
C GLN A 122 12.16 9.25 11.22
N ASN A 123 11.40 8.50 10.40
CA ASN A 123 11.97 7.57 9.42
C ASN A 123 12.91 8.28 8.44
N ILE A 124 12.50 9.45 7.91
CA ILE A 124 13.34 10.27 7.03
C ILE A 124 14.60 10.71 7.77
N TRP A 125 14.48 11.10 9.03
CA TRP A 125 15.61 11.54 9.86
C TRP A 125 16.58 10.40 10.17
N GLU A 126 16.09 9.19 10.44
CA GLU A 126 16.89 8.00 10.69
C GLU A 126 17.54 7.45 9.41
N SER A 127 16.88 7.59 8.26
CA SER A 127 17.32 7.05 6.97
C SER A 127 18.29 7.95 6.20
N TYR A 128 18.24 9.27 6.43
CA TYR A 128 18.97 10.26 5.63
C TYR A 128 19.63 11.34 6.49
N PRO A 129 20.77 11.92 6.06
CA PRO A 129 21.43 13.01 6.78
C PRO A 129 20.72 14.36 6.57
N ILE A 130 19.44 14.46 6.98
CA ILE A 130 18.52 15.56 6.66
C ILE A 130 19.06 16.92 7.11
N GLY A 131 19.64 17.03 8.30
CA GLY A 131 20.19 18.30 8.78
C GLY A 131 21.26 18.89 7.84
N LYS A 132 22.17 18.03 7.34
CA LYS A 132 23.20 18.44 6.37
C LYS A 132 22.58 18.80 5.01
N ALA A 133 21.60 18.03 4.55
CA ALA A 133 20.90 18.28 3.30
C ALA A 133 20.15 19.62 3.34
N LEU A 134 19.35 19.89 4.36
CA LEU A 134 18.62 21.15 4.52
C LEU A 134 19.56 22.35 4.61
N LEU A 135 20.67 22.24 5.34
CA LEU A 135 21.67 23.30 5.42
C LEU A 135 22.29 23.58 4.05
N GLY A 136 22.64 22.54 3.29
CA GLY A 136 23.18 22.67 1.93
C GLY A 136 22.18 23.33 0.97
N LEU A 137 20.90 22.91 0.99
CA LEU A 137 19.85 23.48 0.16
C LEU A 137 19.55 24.94 0.55
N ALA A 138 19.56 25.28 1.83
CA ALA A 138 19.40 26.65 2.30
C ALA A 138 20.59 27.54 1.85
N ALA A 139 21.82 27.03 1.97
CA ALA A 139 23.01 27.74 1.49
C ALA A 139 22.96 27.97 -0.03
N LEU A 140 22.53 26.97 -0.80
CA LEU A 140 22.34 27.09 -2.24
C LEU A 140 21.26 28.14 -2.59
N ALA A 141 20.12 28.11 -1.92
CA ALA A 141 19.05 29.08 -2.11
C ALA A 141 19.52 30.50 -1.79
N PHE A 142 20.27 30.67 -0.70
CA PHE A 142 20.87 31.93 -0.32
C PHE A 142 21.90 32.42 -1.36
N ALA A 143 22.78 31.52 -1.83
CA ALA A 143 23.78 31.84 -2.86
C ALA A 143 23.10 32.32 -4.15
N VAL A 144 22.10 31.59 -4.65
CA VAL A 144 21.34 32.00 -5.85
C VAL A 144 20.63 33.34 -5.59
N GLY A 145 19.97 33.52 -4.46
CA GLY A 145 19.34 34.78 -4.07
C GLY A 145 20.34 35.94 -3.97
N PHE A 146 21.56 35.68 -3.50
CA PHE A 146 22.63 36.66 -3.45
C PHE A 146 23.12 37.08 -4.85
N PHE A 147 23.32 36.12 -5.76
CA PHE A 147 23.67 36.43 -7.16
C PHE A 147 22.56 37.22 -7.87
N LEU A 148 21.32 36.90 -7.58
CA LEU A 148 20.16 37.56 -8.16
C LEU A 148 19.76 38.87 -7.43
N ARG A 149 20.41 39.21 -6.30
CA ARG A 149 20.01 40.31 -5.42
C ARG A 149 19.89 41.65 -6.17
N ARG A 150 20.77 41.91 -7.13
CA ARG A 150 20.71 43.17 -7.92
C ARG A 150 19.42 43.26 -8.73
N ARG A 151 18.99 42.17 -9.36
CA ARG A 151 17.71 42.13 -10.12
C ARG A 151 16.50 42.26 -9.19
N LEU A 152 16.54 41.63 -8.01
CA LEU A 152 15.46 41.68 -7.03
C LEU A 152 15.37 43.04 -6.31
N TRP A 153 16.53 43.65 -6.00
CA TRP A 153 16.61 44.92 -5.26
C TRP A 153 16.26 46.14 -6.11
N HIS A 154 16.62 46.13 -7.40
CA HIS A 154 16.37 47.19 -8.33
C HIS A 154 15.10 46.98 -9.18
N ALA A 155 14.35 45.92 -8.90
CA ALA A 155 13.05 45.72 -9.54
C ALA A 155 12.17 46.96 -9.28
N PRO A 156 11.59 47.58 -10.34
CA PRO A 156 10.79 48.76 -10.14
C PRO A 156 9.64 48.51 -9.18
N ALA A 157 9.57 49.28 -8.10
CA ALA A 157 8.47 49.25 -7.13
C ALA A 157 7.21 49.90 -7.74
N ALA A 158 6.82 49.44 -8.91
CA ALA A 158 5.63 49.93 -9.61
C ALA A 158 4.40 49.20 -9.05
N ARG A 159 3.52 49.98 -8.43
CA ARG A 159 2.18 49.46 -8.09
C ARG A 159 1.43 49.22 -9.40
N LEU A 160 0.83 48.07 -9.56
CA LEU A 160 -0.24 47.88 -10.52
C LEU A 160 -1.38 48.84 -10.17
N ALA A 161 -1.88 49.62 -11.15
CA ALA A 161 -3.12 50.35 -10.95
C ALA A 161 -4.19 49.35 -10.46
N TRP A 162 -5.12 49.78 -9.61
CA TRP A 162 -6.12 48.87 -9.01
C TRP A 162 -6.88 48.06 -10.07
N ARG A 163 -7.15 48.65 -11.26
CA ARG A 163 -7.75 47.95 -12.40
C ARG A 163 -6.85 46.86 -12.97
N SER A 164 -5.54 47.12 -13.07
CA SER A 164 -4.57 46.12 -13.53
C SER A 164 -4.36 45.02 -12.49
N ALA A 165 -4.35 45.37 -11.20
CA ALA A 165 -4.29 44.38 -10.09
C ALA A 165 -5.51 43.44 -10.10
N LEU A 166 -6.72 44.03 -10.27
CA LEU A 166 -7.96 43.27 -10.41
C LEU A 166 -7.92 42.39 -11.67
N GLY A 167 -7.46 42.93 -12.80
CA GLY A 167 -7.31 42.17 -14.05
C GLY A 167 -6.35 40.96 -13.90
N VAL A 168 -5.22 41.15 -13.22
CA VAL A 168 -4.27 40.04 -12.90
C VAL A 168 -4.92 39.01 -12.01
N LEU A 169 -5.62 39.41 -10.94
CA LEU A 169 -6.31 38.48 -10.04
C LEU A 169 -7.41 37.70 -10.76
N LEU A 170 -8.20 38.37 -11.59
CA LEU A 170 -9.25 37.74 -12.40
C LEU A 170 -8.65 36.75 -13.42
N ALA A 171 -7.64 37.15 -14.17
CA ALA A 171 -6.98 36.29 -15.15
C ALA A 171 -6.34 35.08 -14.48
N TRP A 172 -5.66 35.30 -13.35
CA TRP A 172 -5.10 34.19 -12.57
C TRP A 172 -6.19 33.29 -11.99
N GLY A 173 -7.24 33.85 -11.38
CA GLY A 173 -8.38 33.10 -10.86
C GLY A 173 -9.11 32.28 -11.91
N LEU A 174 -9.32 32.85 -13.12
CA LEU A 174 -9.85 32.11 -14.26
C LEU A 174 -8.92 31.00 -14.72
N GLY A 175 -7.61 31.24 -14.74
CA GLY A 175 -6.61 30.20 -15.02
C GLY A 175 -6.69 29.06 -14.04
N VAL A 176 -6.74 29.33 -12.72
CA VAL A 176 -6.93 28.31 -11.68
C VAL A 176 -8.24 27.57 -11.86
N ALA A 177 -9.35 28.28 -12.08
CA ALA A 177 -10.67 27.66 -12.29
C ALA A 177 -10.67 26.74 -13.55
N ALA A 178 -10.02 27.20 -14.62
CA ALA A 178 -9.87 26.40 -15.84
C ALA A 178 -9.07 25.12 -15.59
N THR A 179 -7.95 25.20 -14.84
CA THR A 179 -7.17 24.01 -14.53
C THR A 179 -7.94 23.04 -13.60
N LEU A 180 -8.70 23.55 -12.64
CA LEU A 180 -9.55 22.72 -11.78
C LEU A 180 -10.67 22.00 -12.54
N ARG A 181 -11.14 22.60 -13.65
CA ARG A 181 -12.26 22.06 -14.46
C ARG A 181 -11.81 21.10 -15.55
N TRP A 182 -10.65 21.35 -16.17
CA TRP A 182 -10.23 20.64 -17.39
C TRP A 182 -8.93 19.88 -17.26
N VAL A 183 -8.10 20.16 -16.27
CA VAL A 183 -6.85 19.41 -16.07
C VAL A 183 -7.07 18.32 -15.03
N ASP A 184 -6.81 17.09 -15.47
CA ASP A 184 -6.90 15.90 -14.66
C ASP A 184 -5.59 15.12 -14.72
N SER A 185 -5.19 14.46 -13.63
CA SER A 185 -4.00 13.59 -13.57
C SER A 185 -4.00 12.50 -14.66
N ASP A 186 -5.17 12.09 -15.12
CA ASP A 186 -5.27 11.07 -16.17
C ASP A 186 -4.75 11.53 -17.53
N LEU A 187 -4.58 12.85 -17.74
CA LEU A 187 -3.99 13.37 -18.98
C LEU A 187 -2.52 12.93 -19.16
N LYS A 188 -1.83 12.57 -18.07
CA LYS A 188 -0.48 12.00 -18.15
C LYS A 188 -0.48 10.52 -18.58
N ASN A 189 -1.61 9.81 -18.44
CA ASN A 189 -1.73 8.36 -18.69
C ASN A 189 -1.92 8.08 -20.20
N PHE A 190 -0.93 8.45 -21.01
CA PHE A 190 -0.95 8.27 -22.45
C PHE A 190 -0.31 6.96 -22.93
N SER A 191 0.39 6.26 -22.04
CA SER A 191 1.14 5.04 -22.31
C SER A 191 0.66 3.88 -21.45
N THR A 192 0.95 2.65 -21.87
CA THR A 192 0.82 1.45 -21.02
C THR A 192 1.99 1.28 -20.05
N ARG A 193 3.04 2.11 -20.20
CA ARG A 193 4.24 2.10 -19.37
C ARG A 193 4.14 3.17 -18.28
N ASP A 194 4.18 2.72 -17.02
CA ASP A 194 4.05 3.64 -15.87
C ASP A 194 5.19 4.65 -15.79
N ALA A 195 6.42 4.25 -16.11
CA ALA A 195 7.57 5.16 -16.13
C ALA A 195 7.34 6.38 -17.04
N ALA A 196 6.74 6.18 -18.22
CA ALA A 196 6.39 7.28 -19.12
C ALA A 196 5.31 8.20 -18.52
N ASN A 197 4.28 7.60 -17.93
CA ASN A 197 3.17 8.32 -17.34
C ASN A 197 3.62 9.12 -16.09
N ASP A 198 4.43 8.52 -15.23
CA ASP A 198 4.94 9.18 -14.02
C ASP A 198 5.89 10.33 -14.36
N LEU A 199 6.81 10.13 -15.30
CA LEU A 199 7.67 11.21 -15.77
C LEU A 199 6.87 12.37 -16.38
N ALA A 200 5.74 12.10 -17.05
CA ALA A 200 4.87 13.11 -17.64
C ALA A 200 4.08 13.93 -16.60
N GLY A 201 3.97 13.46 -15.36
CA GLY A 201 3.30 14.19 -14.28
C GLY A 201 4.16 15.33 -13.70
N ASN A 202 3.61 15.99 -12.66
CA ASN A 202 4.33 16.90 -11.77
C ASN A 202 3.98 16.48 -10.32
N GLY A 203 4.99 16.18 -9.48
CA GLY A 203 4.76 15.61 -8.16
C GLY A 203 3.86 16.45 -7.26
N LEU A 204 4.05 17.77 -7.24
CA LEU A 204 3.21 18.65 -6.42
C LEU A 204 1.75 18.67 -6.91
N TYR A 205 1.53 18.69 -8.22
CA TYR A 205 0.17 18.59 -8.79
C TYR A 205 -0.48 17.26 -8.43
N GLU A 206 0.25 16.15 -8.59
CA GLU A 206 -0.23 14.80 -8.28
C GLU A 206 -0.56 14.63 -6.80
N PHE A 207 0.24 15.21 -5.91
CA PHE A 207 -0.03 15.22 -4.47
C PHE A 207 -1.40 15.84 -4.14
N PHE A 208 -1.69 17.05 -4.65
CA PHE A 208 -2.97 17.70 -4.42
C PHE A 208 -4.13 17.03 -5.17
N ALA A 209 -3.87 16.45 -6.33
CA ALA A 209 -4.86 15.68 -7.06
C ALA A 209 -5.23 14.40 -6.31
N ALA A 210 -4.25 13.68 -5.74
CA ALA A 210 -4.47 12.50 -4.92
C ALA A 210 -5.28 12.84 -3.65
N ASN A 211 -4.95 13.94 -2.95
CA ASN A 211 -5.69 14.38 -1.78
C ASN A 211 -7.17 14.67 -2.07
N ARG A 212 -7.49 15.23 -3.24
CA ARG A 212 -8.88 15.47 -3.66
C ARG A 212 -9.64 14.20 -4.03
N ARG A 213 -8.94 13.11 -4.38
CA ARG A 213 -9.49 11.84 -4.86
C ARG A 213 -9.43 10.73 -3.81
N ASN A 214 -9.32 11.09 -2.54
CA ASN A 214 -9.05 10.15 -1.45
C ASN A 214 -10.16 9.07 -1.27
N GLU A 215 -11.35 9.28 -1.83
CA GLU A 215 -12.44 8.30 -1.87
C GLU A 215 -12.78 7.95 -3.32
N LEU A 216 -12.32 6.79 -3.78
CA LEU A 216 -12.69 6.23 -5.09
C LEU A 216 -13.89 5.28 -4.93
N SER A 217 -15.09 5.77 -5.22
CA SER A 217 -16.27 4.88 -5.34
C SER A 217 -16.12 4.01 -6.58
N TYR A 218 -16.17 2.69 -6.40
CA TYR A 218 -16.07 1.73 -7.51
C TYR A 218 -17.14 2.02 -8.58
N GLU A 219 -18.41 2.13 -8.17
CA GLU A 219 -19.56 2.26 -9.08
C GLU A 219 -19.54 3.55 -9.92
N ARG A 220 -18.90 4.60 -9.40
CA ARG A 220 -18.78 5.88 -10.12
C ARG A 220 -17.65 5.86 -11.14
N HIS A 221 -16.55 5.21 -10.82
CA HIS A 221 -15.30 5.37 -11.55
C HIS A 221 -14.90 4.16 -12.39
N TYR A 222 -15.37 2.95 -12.05
CA TYR A 222 -14.95 1.71 -12.72
C TYR A 222 -16.09 1.11 -13.56
N ALA A 223 -15.73 0.09 -14.36
CA ALA A 223 -16.70 -0.67 -15.12
C ALA A 223 -17.62 -1.45 -14.18
N VAL A 224 -18.90 -1.46 -14.46
CA VAL A 224 -19.95 -2.16 -13.71
C VAL A 224 -20.77 -3.02 -14.64
N LEU A 225 -21.36 -4.07 -14.10
CA LEU A 225 -22.35 -4.93 -14.77
C LEU A 225 -23.77 -4.42 -14.50
N PRO A 226 -24.78 -4.94 -15.23
CA PRO A 226 -26.17 -4.71 -14.90
C PRO A 226 -26.48 -5.06 -13.44
N PRO A 227 -27.43 -4.35 -12.78
CA PRO A 227 -27.73 -4.56 -11.37
C PRO A 227 -28.02 -6.02 -11.01
N GLY A 228 -27.35 -6.55 -9.99
CA GLY A 228 -27.50 -7.91 -9.49
C GLY A 228 -26.77 -9.00 -10.28
N GLU A 229 -26.25 -8.70 -11.46
CA GLU A 229 -25.48 -9.67 -12.24
C GLU A 229 -24.13 -9.99 -11.62
N ASP A 230 -23.46 -8.96 -11.08
CA ASP A 230 -22.17 -9.08 -10.38
C ASP A 230 -22.26 -10.03 -9.19
N LEU A 231 -23.24 -9.80 -8.32
CA LEU A 231 -23.46 -10.66 -7.15
C LEU A 231 -23.85 -12.10 -7.57
N GLY A 232 -24.65 -12.24 -8.63
CA GLY A 232 -25.02 -13.54 -9.20
C GLY A 232 -23.81 -14.35 -9.68
N LEU A 233 -22.88 -13.72 -10.40
CA LEU A 233 -21.65 -14.36 -10.88
C LEU A 233 -20.73 -14.77 -9.72
N VAL A 234 -20.53 -13.88 -8.74
CA VAL A 234 -19.73 -14.19 -7.56
C VAL A 234 -20.32 -15.36 -6.76
N ARG A 235 -21.63 -15.37 -6.55
CA ARG A 235 -22.34 -16.47 -5.86
C ARG A 235 -22.16 -17.81 -6.58
N ALA A 236 -22.28 -17.81 -7.90
CA ALA A 236 -22.04 -19.00 -8.71
C ALA A 236 -20.57 -19.49 -8.55
N ALA A 237 -19.60 -18.56 -8.60
CA ALA A 237 -18.19 -18.88 -8.46
C ALA A 237 -17.81 -19.37 -7.04
N LEU A 238 -18.55 -18.93 -6.00
CA LEU A 238 -18.38 -19.35 -4.61
C LEU A 238 -19.23 -20.55 -4.21
N GLY A 239 -20.06 -21.06 -5.13
CA GLY A 239 -20.97 -22.17 -4.85
C GLY A 239 -22.09 -21.84 -3.85
N VAL A 240 -22.46 -20.55 -3.74
CA VAL A 240 -23.52 -20.09 -2.84
C VAL A 240 -24.89 -20.54 -3.37
N LYS A 241 -25.65 -21.25 -2.52
CA LYS A 241 -27.05 -21.64 -2.80
C LYS A 241 -27.97 -20.76 -1.96
N GLY A 242 -28.92 -20.06 -2.59
CA GLY A 242 -29.86 -19.17 -1.92
C GLY A 242 -29.89 -17.78 -2.57
N PHE A 243 -30.75 -16.86 -2.07
CA PHE A 243 -31.12 -15.66 -2.79
C PHE A 243 -30.39 -14.37 -2.34
N GLU A 244 -29.61 -14.37 -1.29
CA GLU A 244 -29.08 -13.15 -0.68
C GLU A 244 -27.58 -13.24 -0.39
N GLY A 245 -26.86 -12.13 -0.64
CA GLY A 245 -25.47 -11.95 -0.29
C GLY A 245 -24.49 -13.00 -0.82
N VAL A 246 -23.35 -13.12 -0.15
CA VAL A 246 -22.30 -14.12 -0.41
C VAL A 246 -22.22 -15.16 0.71
N GLU A 247 -23.16 -15.13 1.62
CA GLU A 247 -23.24 -15.97 2.81
C GLU A 247 -23.41 -17.45 2.42
N ARG A 248 -22.66 -18.29 3.08
CA ARG A 248 -22.74 -19.74 2.91
C ARG A 248 -22.27 -20.50 4.15
N HIS A 249 -22.83 -21.68 4.35
CA HIS A 249 -22.28 -22.63 5.30
C HIS A 249 -21.20 -23.47 4.62
N VAL A 250 -19.99 -23.39 5.17
CA VAL A 250 -18.89 -24.30 4.84
C VAL A 250 -18.96 -25.47 5.82
N THR A 251 -18.96 -26.70 5.28
CA THR A 251 -19.02 -27.92 6.09
C THR A 251 -17.83 -28.80 5.78
N SER A 252 -17.27 -29.45 6.79
CA SER A 252 -16.27 -30.49 6.60
C SER A 252 -16.89 -31.87 6.88
N PRO A 253 -16.54 -32.89 6.10
CA PRO A 253 -16.96 -34.29 6.39
C PRO A 253 -16.12 -34.91 7.51
N ARG A 254 -15.04 -34.25 7.96
CA ARG A 254 -14.13 -34.72 9.02
C ARG A 254 -14.35 -33.95 10.32
N PRO A 255 -14.00 -34.54 11.47
CA PRO A 255 -14.03 -33.81 12.74
C PRO A 255 -13.08 -32.61 12.72
N GLU A 256 -13.51 -31.52 13.35
CA GLU A 256 -12.69 -30.30 13.48
C GLU A 256 -11.40 -30.56 14.27
N ARG A 257 -10.30 -30.01 13.79
CA ARG A 257 -9.00 -30.08 14.46
C ARG A 257 -8.73 -28.76 15.18
N ARG A 258 -8.78 -28.81 16.50
CA ARG A 258 -8.59 -27.62 17.36
C ARG A 258 -7.12 -27.36 17.65
N LEU A 259 -6.35 -27.04 16.60
CA LEU A 259 -4.93 -26.72 16.72
C LEU A 259 -4.74 -25.23 16.97
N ASN A 260 -3.69 -24.84 17.69
CA ASN A 260 -3.26 -23.45 17.71
C ASN A 260 -2.86 -23.01 16.29
N VAL A 261 -3.03 -21.74 15.99
CA VAL A 261 -2.64 -21.15 14.72
C VAL A 261 -1.82 -19.89 14.96
N VAL A 262 -0.64 -19.82 14.37
CA VAL A 262 0.20 -18.63 14.35
C VAL A 262 0.39 -18.21 12.90
N LEU A 263 -0.31 -17.15 12.49
CA LEU A 263 -0.21 -16.53 11.18
C LEU A 263 0.79 -15.37 11.25
N VAL A 264 1.95 -15.53 10.64
CA VAL A 264 2.99 -14.52 10.57
C VAL A 264 2.93 -13.81 9.22
N SER A 265 2.61 -12.53 9.26
CA SER A 265 2.69 -11.60 8.12
C SER A 265 4.04 -10.90 8.18
N VAL A 266 4.98 -11.31 7.32
CA VAL A 266 6.32 -10.73 7.28
C VAL A 266 6.30 -9.47 6.42
N GLU A 267 6.69 -8.35 7.02
CA GLU A 267 6.75 -7.04 6.37
C GLU A 267 7.51 -7.11 5.03
N SER A 268 6.86 -6.72 3.93
CA SER A 268 7.45 -6.54 2.59
C SER A 268 8.28 -7.75 2.09
N LEU A 269 7.94 -8.97 2.44
CA LEU A 269 8.70 -10.16 2.02
C LEU A 269 8.25 -10.67 0.64
N GLY A 270 8.81 -10.09 -0.43
CA GLY A 270 8.61 -10.60 -1.79
C GLY A 270 9.28 -11.96 -2.01
N ALA A 271 8.69 -12.79 -2.84
CA ALA A 271 9.26 -14.09 -3.22
C ALA A 271 10.66 -13.97 -3.85
N GLU A 272 10.95 -12.83 -4.46
CA GLU A 272 12.22 -12.51 -5.11
C GLU A 272 13.46 -12.60 -4.19
N PHE A 273 13.28 -12.60 -2.87
CA PHE A 273 14.40 -12.71 -1.91
C PHE A 273 14.72 -14.15 -1.50
N LEU A 274 13.84 -15.11 -1.76
CA LEU A 274 13.97 -16.47 -1.26
C LEU A 274 14.77 -17.34 -2.23
N GLY A 275 15.68 -18.15 -1.69
CA GLY A 275 16.37 -19.18 -2.47
C GLY A 275 15.41 -20.23 -3.04
N ALA A 276 14.28 -20.49 -2.38
CA ALA A 276 13.19 -21.32 -2.88
C ALA A 276 12.57 -20.82 -4.21
N TYR A 277 12.78 -19.54 -4.54
CA TYR A 277 12.40 -18.90 -5.81
C TYR A 277 13.63 -18.47 -6.63
N ASP A 278 14.72 -19.24 -6.52
CA ASP A 278 15.95 -19.09 -7.30
C ASP A 278 16.79 -17.83 -6.97
N ASN A 279 16.61 -17.20 -5.80
CA ASN A 279 17.52 -16.14 -5.36
C ASN A 279 18.87 -16.73 -4.94
N PRO A 280 20.00 -16.31 -5.58
CA PRO A 280 21.31 -16.91 -5.31
C PRO A 280 22.02 -16.35 -4.08
N HIS A 281 21.49 -15.30 -3.42
CA HIS A 281 22.23 -14.54 -2.40
C HIS A 281 22.17 -15.16 -0.99
N GLY A 282 21.41 -16.24 -0.78
CA GLY A 282 21.33 -16.92 0.51
C GLY A 282 20.78 -16.03 1.64
N LEU A 283 19.76 -15.22 1.32
CA LEU A 283 19.17 -14.29 2.28
C LEU A 283 18.20 -14.97 3.26
N THR A 284 17.62 -16.09 2.87
CA THR A 284 16.51 -16.71 3.61
C THR A 284 16.74 -18.20 3.94
N PRO A 285 17.87 -18.57 4.58
CA PRO A 285 18.20 -19.97 4.80
C PRO A 285 17.17 -20.73 5.66
N ASN A 286 16.47 -20.08 6.60
CA ASN A 286 15.44 -20.69 7.40
C ASN A 286 14.13 -20.93 6.62
N LEU A 287 13.68 -19.93 5.85
CA LEU A 287 12.50 -20.07 4.99
C LEU A 287 12.75 -21.02 3.83
N ASP A 288 13.97 -21.07 3.28
CA ASP A 288 14.36 -22.04 2.26
C ASP A 288 14.39 -23.48 2.80
N ARG A 289 14.69 -23.68 4.09
CA ARG A 289 14.51 -24.95 4.76
C ARG A 289 13.02 -25.28 4.92
N LEU A 290 12.21 -24.30 5.37
CA LEU A 290 10.77 -24.46 5.52
C LEU A 290 10.06 -24.83 4.22
N SER A 291 10.53 -24.36 3.07
CA SER A 291 9.95 -24.72 1.77
C SER A 291 9.99 -26.25 1.52
N ARG A 292 10.92 -26.95 2.14
CA ARG A 292 11.07 -28.42 2.05
C ARG A 292 10.37 -29.18 3.18
N GLU A 293 10.10 -28.49 4.29
CA GLU A 293 9.54 -29.10 5.51
C GLU A 293 8.05 -28.77 5.73
N SER A 294 7.45 -27.96 4.86
CA SER A 294 6.07 -27.46 4.98
C SER A 294 5.21 -27.75 3.76
N LEU A 295 3.93 -27.52 3.87
CA LEU A 295 3.05 -27.32 2.73
C LEU A 295 3.32 -25.92 2.16
N TRP A 296 4.04 -25.87 1.02
CA TRP A 296 4.48 -24.65 0.37
C TRP A 296 3.63 -24.33 -0.85
N PHE A 297 3.00 -23.17 -0.85
CA PHE A 297 2.31 -22.62 -2.02
C PHE A 297 3.25 -21.66 -2.75
N SER A 298 3.62 -21.99 -3.98
CA SER A 298 4.65 -21.28 -4.73
C SER A 298 4.13 -20.14 -5.63
N ALA A 299 2.82 -19.98 -5.78
CA ALA A 299 2.21 -19.00 -6.67
C ALA A 299 1.11 -18.19 -5.97
N VAL A 300 1.46 -17.58 -4.82
CA VAL A 300 0.55 -16.73 -4.03
C VAL A 300 0.79 -15.27 -4.37
N TYR A 301 -0.27 -14.56 -4.70
CA TYR A 301 -0.20 -13.14 -5.05
C TYR A 301 -0.88 -12.29 -3.98
N ALA A 302 -0.13 -11.30 -3.46
CA ALA A 302 -0.64 -10.29 -2.55
C ALA A 302 -1.71 -9.43 -3.23
N THR A 303 -2.71 -9.00 -2.47
CA THR A 303 -3.80 -8.17 -3.02
C THR A 303 -3.38 -6.72 -3.25
N GLY A 304 -2.29 -6.28 -2.65
CA GLY A 304 -1.80 -4.91 -2.73
C GLY A 304 -0.31 -4.80 -2.49
N ASN A 305 0.15 -3.57 -2.39
CA ASN A 305 1.56 -3.21 -2.20
C ASN A 305 1.78 -2.39 -0.91
N ARG A 306 0.90 -2.56 0.07
CA ARG A 306 0.93 -1.89 1.38
C ARG A 306 0.45 -2.84 2.48
N THR A 307 1.01 -2.70 3.67
CA THR A 307 0.69 -3.51 4.86
C THR A 307 -0.82 -3.60 5.11
N VAL A 308 -1.53 -2.46 5.11
CA VAL A 308 -2.98 -2.46 5.34
C VAL A 308 -3.79 -3.26 4.32
N ARG A 309 -3.27 -3.46 3.09
CA ARG A 309 -3.91 -4.31 2.08
C ARG A 309 -3.69 -5.79 2.36
N GLY A 310 -2.50 -6.15 2.81
CA GLY A 310 -2.22 -7.51 3.26
C GLY A 310 -3.05 -7.88 4.48
N LEU A 311 -3.12 -6.99 5.48
CA LEU A 311 -3.93 -7.18 6.68
C LEU A 311 -5.42 -7.30 6.34
N GLU A 312 -5.95 -6.46 5.42
CA GLU A 312 -7.31 -6.57 4.89
C GLU A 312 -7.56 -7.95 4.25
N ALA A 313 -6.65 -8.40 3.39
CA ALA A 313 -6.78 -9.67 2.69
C ALA A 313 -6.75 -10.88 3.63
N LEU A 314 -5.81 -10.88 4.59
CA LEU A 314 -5.61 -11.99 5.53
C LEU A 314 -6.71 -12.09 6.58
N SER A 315 -7.29 -10.95 6.99
CA SER A 315 -8.37 -10.94 7.99
C SER A 315 -9.77 -11.01 7.40
N LEU A 316 -10.04 -10.29 6.29
CA LEU A 316 -11.38 -10.21 5.71
C LEU A 316 -11.57 -11.11 4.49
N ALA A 317 -10.51 -11.60 3.86
CA ALA A 317 -10.58 -12.41 2.63
C ALA A 317 -11.47 -11.80 1.52
N LEU A 318 -11.38 -10.47 1.35
CA LEU A 318 -12.08 -9.67 0.34
C LEU A 318 -11.14 -9.27 -0.80
N PRO A 319 -11.61 -9.23 -2.07
CA PRO A 319 -10.90 -8.55 -3.14
C PRO A 319 -10.61 -7.09 -2.78
N PRO A 320 -9.43 -6.56 -3.13
CA PRO A 320 -9.08 -5.18 -2.78
C PRO A 320 -9.98 -4.19 -3.51
N SER A 321 -10.46 -3.19 -2.81
CA SER A 321 -11.26 -2.12 -3.40
C SER A 321 -10.37 -0.93 -3.79
N PRO A 322 -10.72 -0.09 -4.77
CA PRO A 322 -9.92 1.07 -5.13
C PRO A 322 -9.83 2.09 -3.98
N GLY A 323 -8.76 2.87 -3.97
CA GLY A 323 -8.51 3.88 -2.93
C GLY A 323 -7.89 3.27 -1.67
N GLN A 324 -8.27 3.77 -0.49
CA GLN A 324 -7.75 3.30 0.80
C GLN A 324 -8.21 1.88 1.14
N SER A 325 -7.42 1.15 1.93
CA SER A 325 -7.81 -0.13 2.53
C SER A 325 -8.99 0.02 3.48
N ILE A 326 -9.81 -1.03 3.60
CA ILE A 326 -10.91 -1.11 4.58
C ILE A 326 -10.40 -0.89 6.00
N VAL A 327 -9.21 -1.35 6.35
CA VAL A 327 -8.57 -1.14 7.66
C VAL A 327 -8.59 0.34 8.09
N ARG A 328 -8.54 1.27 7.13
CA ARG A 328 -8.51 2.72 7.37
C ARG A 328 -9.81 3.46 7.04
N ARG A 329 -10.83 2.76 6.56
CA ARG A 329 -12.10 3.40 6.17
C ARG A 329 -13.07 3.49 7.33
N PRO A 330 -13.97 4.50 7.33
CA PRO A 330 -15.14 4.48 8.19
C PRO A 330 -15.99 3.23 7.95
N GLY A 331 -16.57 2.68 9.01
CA GLY A 331 -17.42 1.50 8.92
C GLY A 331 -16.63 0.18 8.83
N ASN A 332 -15.39 0.19 9.27
CA ASN A 332 -14.50 -0.98 9.30
C ASN A 332 -14.61 -1.82 10.59
N GLU A 333 -15.56 -1.48 11.45
CA GLU A 333 -15.87 -2.18 12.70
C GLU A 333 -16.96 -3.26 12.52
N ASN A 334 -16.92 -4.30 13.34
CA ASN A 334 -17.88 -5.41 13.36
C ASN A 334 -18.02 -6.10 11.99
N LEU A 335 -16.91 -6.37 11.33
CA LEU A 335 -16.88 -7.06 10.04
C LEU A 335 -16.68 -8.57 10.27
N PHE A 336 -17.28 -9.38 9.39
CA PHE A 336 -16.96 -10.79 9.34
C PHE A 336 -15.48 -10.99 9.00
N SER A 337 -14.74 -11.66 9.87
CA SER A 337 -13.29 -11.78 9.80
C SER A 337 -12.81 -13.21 10.08
N LEU A 338 -11.53 -13.48 9.80
CA LEU A 338 -10.90 -14.71 10.23
C LEU A 338 -10.89 -14.81 11.76
N GLY A 339 -10.77 -13.68 12.46
CA GLY A 339 -10.84 -13.60 13.92
C GLY A 339 -12.19 -14.04 14.46
N SER A 340 -13.31 -13.53 13.89
CA SER A 340 -14.64 -13.91 14.34
C SER A 340 -14.91 -15.41 14.16
N VAL A 341 -14.40 -16.04 13.09
CA VAL A 341 -14.52 -17.51 12.92
C VAL A 341 -13.77 -18.26 14.02
N PHE A 342 -12.57 -17.81 14.40
CA PHE A 342 -11.83 -18.45 15.50
C PHE A 342 -12.46 -18.16 16.87
N GLU A 343 -13.00 -16.96 17.10
CA GLU A 343 -13.71 -16.62 18.32
C GLU A 343 -14.95 -17.50 18.52
N ASP A 344 -15.76 -17.69 17.46
CA ASP A 344 -16.91 -18.61 17.46
C ASP A 344 -16.52 -20.05 17.82
N LYS A 345 -15.29 -20.44 17.53
CA LYS A 345 -14.73 -21.76 17.91
C LYS A 345 -14.14 -21.77 19.33
N GLY A 346 -14.20 -20.64 20.07
CA GLY A 346 -13.71 -20.53 21.44
C GLY A 346 -12.19 -20.41 21.55
N TYR A 347 -11.52 -19.87 20.53
CA TYR A 347 -10.10 -19.53 20.59
C TYR A 347 -9.89 -18.19 21.29
N ALA A 348 -8.71 -18.03 21.90
CA ALA A 348 -8.17 -16.69 22.13
C ALA A 348 -7.68 -16.13 20.80
N VAL A 349 -8.17 -14.95 20.43
CA VAL A 349 -7.85 -14.31 19.16
C VAL A 349 -6.93 -13.11 19.42
N LEU A 350 -5.73 -13.14 18.83
CA LEU A 350 -4.68 -12.17 19.08
C LEU A 350 -4.21 -11.53 17.76
N PHE A 351 -4.08 -10.19 17.75
CA PHE A 351 -3.26 -9.47 16.80
C PHE A 351 -2.01 -8.93 17.50
N ALA A 352 -0.82 -9.34 17.08
CA ALA A 352 0.45 -8.91 17.67
C ALA A 352 1.25 -8.11 16.63
N TYR A 353 1.63 -6.89 16.98
CA TYR A 353 2.37 -5.97 16.12
C TYR A 353 3.65 -5.48 16.80
N GLY A 354 4.78 -5.52 16.08
CA GLY A 354 6.06 -5.05 16.60
C GLY A 354 6.15 -3.53 16.78
N GLY A 355 5.30 -2.78 16.08
CA GLY A 355 5.23 -1.31 16.13
C GLY A 355 4.12 -0.79 17.03
N TYR A 356 3.82 0.49 16.88
CA TYR A 356 2.73 1.16 17.58
C TYR A 356 1.43 1.04 16.78
N GLY A 357 0.46 0.31 17.28
CA GLY A 357 -0.75 -0.07 16.55
C GLY A 357 -1.74 1.04 16.21
N TYR A 358 -1.50 2.30 16.65
CA TYR A 358 -2.24 3.44 16.11
C TYR A 358 -1.84 3.75 14.66
N PHE A 359 -0.62 3.34 14.26
CA PHE A 359 -0.18 3.46 12.88
C PHE A 359 -1.09 2.63 11.97
N ASP A 360 -1.52 3.24 10.85
CA ASP A 360 -2.42 2.64 9.87
C ASP A 360 -3.74 2.10 10.48
N ASN A 361 -4.14 2.62 11.65
CA ASN A 361 -5.38 2.26 12.34
C ASN A 361 -5.46 0.78 12.77
N MET A 362 -4.30 0.09 12.91
CA MET A 362 -4.26 -1.37 13.09
C MET A 362 -4.98 -1.81 14.37
N ASN A 363 -4.60 -1.26 15.55
CA ASN A 363 -5.22 -1.69 16.80
C ASN A 363 -6.73 -1.45 16.79
N ALA A 364 -7.18 -0.25 16.38
CA ALA A 364 -8.60 0.06 16.34
C ALA A 364 -9.38 -0.86 15.39
N PHE A 365 -8.80 -1.22 14.24
CA PHE A 365 -9.40 -2.16 13.31
C PHE A 365 -9.50 -3.56 13.90
N PHE A 366 -8.41 -4.09 14.43
CA PHE A 366 -8.38 -5.47 14.95
C PHE A 366 -9.24 -5.60 16.20
N GLU A 367 -9.16 -4.66 17.15
CA GLU A 367 -10.00 -4.66 18.36
C GLU A 367 -11.50 -4.54 18.06
N ALA A 368 -11.85 -3.78 17.01
CA ALA A 368 -13.24 -3.67 16.58
C ALA A 368 -13.75 -4.87 15.76
N ASN A 369 -12.89 -5.88 15.51
CA ASN A 369 -13.19 -7.08 14.72
C ASN A 369 -12.71 -8.37 15.44
N ASP A 370 -12.93 -8.43 16.77
CA ASP A 370 -12.81 -9.63 17.63
C ASP A 370 -11.38 -10.10 17.93
N TYR A 371 -10.38 -9.22 17.75
CA TYR A 371 -9.01 -9.49 18.16
C TYR A 371 -8.65 -8.71 19.43
N ARG A 372 -7.88 -9.33 20.31
CA ARG A 372 -7.13 -8.60 21.32
C ARG A 372 -5.82 -8.13 20.69
N ALA A 373 -5.62 -6.80 20.62
CA ALA A 373 -4.38 -6.24 20.11
C ALA A 373 -3.29 -6.22 21.18
N VAL A 374 -2.07 -6.55 20.76
CA VAL A 374 -0.83 -6.45 21.54
C VAL A 374 0.19 -5.75 20.65
N ASP A 375 0.69 -4.60 21.09
CA ASP A 375 1.61 -3.79 20.31
C ASP A 375 2.92 -3.46 21.07
N ARG A 376 3.74 -2.59 20.54
CA ARG A 376 5.00 -2.14 21.16
C ARG A 376 4.80 -1.69 22.62
N ARG A 377 3.66 -1.13 23.00
CA ARG A 377 3.40 -0.61 24.36
C ARG A 377 3.22 -1.73 25.37
N ASP A 378 2.82 -2.90 24.94
CA ASP A 378 2.62 -4.09 25.79
C ASP A 378 3.91 -4.88 25.99
N ILE A 379 4.95 -4.63 25.17
CA ILE A 379 6.26 -5.26 25.32
C ILE A 379 7.05 -4.52 26.41
N PRO A 380 7.41 -5.20 27.53
CA PRO A 380 8.12 -4.56 28.64
C PRO A 380 9.44 -3.91 28.18
N ALA A 381 9.65 -2.65 28.55
CA ALA A 381 10.84 -1.87 28.13
C ALA A 381 12.16 -2.59 28.47
N ALA A 382 12.22 -3.35 29.58
CA ALA A 382 13.39 -4.12 29.97
C ALA A 382 13.75 -5.26 28.99
N ARG A 383 12.81 -5.71 28.18
CA ARG A 383 13.00 -6.75 27.13
C ARG A 383 13.44 -6.17 25.81
N VAL A 384 13.17 -4.88 25.57
CA VAL A 384 13.50 -4.21 24.30
C VAL A 384 14.96 -3.82 24.30
N LYS A 385 15.78 -4.55 23.55
CA LYS A 385 17.20 -4.25 23.39
C LYS A 385 17.50 -3.45 22.11
N PHE A 386 16.56 -3.45 21.19
CA PHE A 386 16.65 -2.71 19.94
C PHE A 386 15.25 -2.34 19.43
N GLU A 387 15.11 -1.09 19.02
CA GLU A 387 13.94 -0.57 18.31
C GLU A 387 14.37 0.56 17.38
N ASN A 388 13.56 0.81 16.37
CA ASN A 388 13.64 1.98 15.49
C ASN A 388 12.27 2.66 15.43
N VAL A 389 12.09 3.63 14.54
CA VAL A 389 10.81 4.36 14.40
C VAL A 389 9.60 3.45 14.19
N TRP A 390 9.78 2.27 13.59
CA TRP A 390 8.68 1.33 13.27
C TRP A 390 8.32 0.41 14.42
N GLY A 391 9.18 0.28 15.41
CA GLY A 391 8.95 -0.55 16.59
C GLY A 391 10.15 -1.41 16.96
N VAL A 392 9.86 -2.49 17.70
CA VAL A 392 10.87 -3.42 18.18
C VAL A 392 11.38 -4.33 17.07
N ALA A 393 12.61 -4.79 17.22
CA ALA A 393 13.14 -5.84 16.37
C ALA A 393 12.28 -7.12 16.43
N ASP A 394 12.11 -7.81 15.30
CA ASP A 394 11.22 -8.97 15.15
C ASP A 394 11.46 -10.05 16.22
N GLU A 395 12.71 -10.26 16.68
CA GLU A 395 13.03 -11.22 17.75
C GLU A 395 12.31 -10.90 19.07
N HIS A 396 12.08 -9.61 19.37
CA HIS A 396 11.38 -9.19 20.60
C HIS A 396 9.87 -9.33 20.47
N LEU A 397 9.33 -9.07 19.27
CA LEU A 397 7.93 -9.35 18.96
C LEU A 397 7.64 -10.85 19.13
N PHE A 398 8.49 -11.70 18.56
CA PHE A 398 8.30 -13.15 18.66
C PHE A 398 8.45 -13.67 20.10
N ASP A 399 9.35 -13.09 20.91
CA ASP A 399 9.42 -13.43 22.34
C ASP A 399 8.10 -13.10 23.07
N GLN A 400 7.48 -11.95 22.76
CA GLN A 400 6.16 -11.58 23.30
C GLN A 400 5.06 -12.54 22.83
N VAL A 401 5.07 -12.93 21.56
CA VAL A 401 4.09 -13.88 21.00
C VAL A 401 4.21 -15.25 21.69
N LEU A 402 5.42 -15.72 21.97
CA LEU A 402 5.63 -16.98 22.72
C LEU A 402 5.00 -16.90 24.12
N ASP A 403 5.19 -15.79 24.84
CA ASP A 403 4.60 -15.59 26.17
C ASP A 403 3.05 -15.56 26.11
N GLU A 404 2.49 -14.93 25.06
CA GLU A 404 1.05 -14.89 24.85
C GLU A 404 0.48 -16.30 24.63
N ILE A 405 1.15 -17.12 23.80
CA ILE A 405 0.74 -18.49 23.53
C ILE A 405 0.89 -19.35 24.82
N ASP A 406 2.01 -19.20 25.54
CA ASP A 406 2.22 -19.93 26.82
C ASP A 406 1.11 -19.60 27.82
N ARG A 407 0.68 -18.35 27.91
CA ARG A 407 -0.41 -17.92 28.82
C ARG A 407 -1.75 -18.55 28.43
N GLU A 408 -2.12 -18.54 27.15
CA GLU A 408 -3.38 -19.11 26.69
C GLU A 408 -3.37 -20.66 26.81
N HIS A 409 -2.23 -21.27 26.51
CA HIS A 409 -2.04 -22.70 26.69
C HIS A 409 -2.21 -23.11 28.16
N ALA A 410 -1.60 -22.35 29.10
CA ALA A 410 -1.76 -22.60 30.54
C ALA A 410 -3.23 -22.41 31.01
N ALA A 411 -3.99 -21.56 30.33
CA ALA A 411 -5.44 -21.38 30.55
C ALA A 411 -6.30 -22.48 29.88
N GLY A 412 -5.69 -23.41 29.16
CA GLY A 412 -6.39 -24.48 28.43
C GLY A 412 -7.17 -24.02 27.23
N ARG A 413 -6.86 -22.85 26.67
CA ARG A 413 -7.52 -22.26 25.47
C ARG A 413 -6.62 -22.38 24.26
N PRO A 414 -7.14 -22.84 23.10
CA PRO A 414 -6.41 -22.73 21.86
C PRO A 414 -6.30 -21.24 21.44
N ILE A 415 -5.26 -20.90 20.69
CA ILE A 415 -5.01 -19.53 20.26
C ILE A 415 -4.94 -19.42 18.73
N PHE A 416 -5.52 -18.36 18.19
CA PHE A 416 -5.21 -17.82 16.87
C PHE A 416 -4.45 -16.50 17.06
N ALA A 417 -3.18 -16.48 16.66
CA ALA A 417 -2.32 -15.29 16.71
C ALA A 417 -1.98 -14.83 15.30
N HIS A 418 -2.41 -13.63 14.92
CA HIS A 418 -1.96 -12.94 13.72
C HIS A 418 -0.81 -12.00 14.09
N VAL A 419 0.37 -12.25 13.59
CA VAL A 419 1.62 -11.55 13.96
C VAL A 419 2.11 -10.73 12.78
N MET A 420 2.29 -9.42 12.96
CA MET A 420 2.81 -8.51 11.94
C MET A 420 4.20 -8.01 12.34
N THR A 421 5.22 -8.29 11.51
CA THR A 421 6.61 -7.89 11.75
C THR A 421 6.92 -6.48 11.27
N THR A 422 8.09 -5.94 11.62
CA THR A 422 8.50 -4.56 11.29
C THR A 422 9.91 -4.43 10.72
N SER A 423 10.82 -5.38 10.99
CA SER A 423 12.26 -5.19 10.78
C SER A 423 12.68 -5.05 9.32
N ASN A 424 11.87 -5.55 8.35
CA ASN A 424 12.17 -5.40 6.93
C ASN A 424 11.69 -4.05 6.35
N HIS A 425 11.40 -3.07 7.19
CA HIS A 425 11.08 -1.71 6.77
C HIS A 425 12.34 -0.80 6.78
N ARG A 426 12.41 0.21 5.93
CA ARG A 426 13.44 1.25 6.00
C ARG A 426 13.39 1.95 7.38
N PRO A 427 14.50 2.22 8.07
CA PRO A 427 15.89 2.30 7.62
C PRO A 427 16.66 0.97 7.53
N TYR A 428 16.02 -0.20 7.59
CA TYR A 428 16.63 -1.53 7.48
C TYR A 428 17.62 -1.80 8.62
N THR A 429 17.27 -1.35 9.82
CA THR A 429 18.09 -1.49 11.00
C THR A 429 17.57 -2.61 11.92
N TYR A 430 18.49 -3.35 12.50
CA TYR A 430 18.23 -4.50 13.37
C TYR A 430 19.37 -4.66 14.38
N PRO A 431 19.25 -5.49 15.44
CA PRO A 431 20.30 -5.71 16.41
C PRO A 431 21.61 -6.18 15.75
N PRO A 432 22.76 -5.61 16.14
CA PRO A 432 24.07 -6.04 15.62
C PRO A 432 24.37 -7.50 15.99
N ASP A 433 25.29 -8.11 15.23
CA ASP A 433 25.84 -9.45 15.50
C ASP A 433 24.80 -10.60 15.46
N ARG A 434 23.68 -10.41 14.76
CA ARG A 434 22.67 -11.46 14.52
C ARG A 434 22.90 -12.21 13.22
N ILE A 435 23.40 -11.50 12.23
CA ILE A 435 23.69 -12.02 10.88
C ILE A 435 25.00 -11.41 10.38
N ASP A 436 25.49 -11.93 9.27
CA ASP A 436 26.74 -11.52 8.61
C ASP A 436 26.64 -10.20 7.81
N ILE A 437 25.45 -9.66 7.61
CA ILE A 437 25.23 -8.36 6.95
C ILE A 437 25.10 -7.28 8.02
N PRO A 438 25.86 -6.17 7.95
CA PRO A 438 25.75 -5.08 8.92
C PRO A 438 24.41 -4.37 8.88
N SER A 439 23.86 -4.04 10.06
CA SER A 439 22.59 -3.31 10.21
C SER A 439 22.62 -1.97 9.48
N GLY A 440 21.53 -1.60 8.82
CA GLY A 440 21.40 -0.32 8.11
C GLY A 440 22.06 -0.26 6.74
N THR A 441 22.57 -1.36 6.21
CA THR A 441 23.23 -1.38 4.88
C THR A 441 22.28 -1.60 3.71
N GLY A 442 21.03 -1.99 3.98
CA GLY A 442 20.02 -2.17 2.95
C GLY A 442 19.01 -3.27 3.25
N ARG A 443 18.08 -3.44 2.31
CA ARG A 443 16.96 -4.38 2.44
C ARG A 443 17.40 -5.85 2.56
N ASP A 444 18.44 -6.25 1.84
CA ASP A 444 18.94 -7.65 1.90
C ASP A 444 19.31 -8.06 3.33
N GLY A 445 19.95 -7.15 4.08
CA GLY A 445 20.24 -7.37 5.50
C GLY A 445 18.97 -7.48 6.34
N ALA A 446 17.99 -6.62 6.11
CA ALA A 446 16.72 -6.64 6.84
C ALA A 446 15.92 -7.94 6.56
N VAL A 447 15.86 -8.37 5.30
CA VAL A 447 15.25 -9.66 4.93
C VAL A 447 15.96 -10.82 5.62
N LYS A 448 17.30 -10.84 5.60
CA LYS A 448 18.08 -11.90 6.25
C LYS A 448 17.90 -11.90 7.76
N TYR A 449 17.74 -10.72 8.36
CA TYR A 449 17.44 -10.61 9.78
C TYR A 449 16.03 -11.11 10.12
N SER A 450 14.99 -10.78 9.33
CA SER A 450 13.65 -11.30 9.54
C SER A 450 13.61 -12.82 9.39
N ASP A 451 14.33 -13.39 8.41
CA ASP A 451 14.50 -14.86 8.29
C ASP A 451 15.17 -15.47 9.53
N TYR A 452 16.22 -14.83 10.06
CA TYR A 452 16.87 -15.23 11.32
C TYR A 452 15.88 -15.22 12.49
N ALA A 453 15.11 -14.13 12.63
CA ALA A 453 14.15 -13.99 13.72
C ALA A 453 13.03 -15.04 13.67
N ILE A 454 12.53 -15.36 12.46
CA ILE A 454 11.57 -16.46 12.25
C ILE A 454 12.19 -17.81 12.59
N GLY A 455 13.43 -18.07 12.15
CA GLY A 455 14.15 -19.30 12.50
C GLY A 455 14.30 -19.49 14.01
N ARG A 456 14.72 -18.43 14.72
CA ARG A 456 14.83 -18.38 16.18
C ARG A 456 13.49 -18.61 16.88
N PHE A 457 12.42 -17.97 16.39
CA PHE A 457 11.07 -18.16 16.90
C PHE A 457 10.63 -19.62 16.83
N LEU A 458 10.79 -20.26 15.69
CA LEU A 458 10.42 -21.67 15.51
C LEU A 458 11.26 -22.61 16.40
N GLU A 459 12.57 -22.35 16.55
CA GLU A 459 13.43 -23.14 17.46
C GLU A 459 12.99 -23.01 18.92
N GLN A 460 12.62 -21.82 19.37
CA GLN A 460 12.10 -21.63 20.72
C GLN A 460 10.71 -22.25 20.89
N ALA A 461 9.84 -22.15 19.89
CA ALA A 461 8.53 -22.78 19.88
C ALA A 461 8.63 -24.31 19.98
N ARG A 462 9.63 -24.95 19.33
CA ARG A 462 9.86 -26.41 19.40
C ARG A 462 10.09 -26.93 20.82
N GLN A 463 10.54 -26.07 21.72
CA GLN A 463 10.76 -26.42 23.14
C GLN A 463 9.48 -26.32 23.99
N ARG A 464 8.36 -25.85 23.40
CA ARG A 464 7.11 -25.64 24.12
C ARG A 464 6.16 -26.85 24.00
N PRO A 465 5.36 -27.14 25.03
CA PRO A 465 4.46 -28.28 25.02
C PRO A 465 3.38 -28.20 23.93
N TRP A 466 2.99 -27.01 23.52
CA TRP A 466 1.96 -26.75 22.51
C TRP A 466 2.47 -26.82 21.06
N PHE A 467 3.77 -26.89 20.83
CA PHE A 467 4.35 -26.87 19.48
C PHE A 467 3.78 -27.95 18.55
N GLY A 468 3.64 -29.19 19.08
CA GLY A 468 3.15 -30.32 18.29
C GLY A 468 1.70 -30.16 17.81
N ASP A 469 0.93 -29.33 18.46
CA ASP A 469 -0.48 -29.08 18.14
C ASP A 469 -0.69 -27.61 17.63
N THR A 470 0.28 -27.10 16.86
CA THR A 470 0.24 -25.77 16.30
C THR A 470 0.48 -25.79 14.77
N LEU A 471 -0.29 -25.00 14.05
CA LEU A 471 -0.07 -24.62 12.65
C LEU A 471 0.66 -23.28 12.60
N PHE A 472 1.86 -23.26 12.06
CA PHE A 472 2.60 -22.04 11.75
C PHE A 472 2.38 -21.70 10.27
N VAL A 473 1.73 -20.58 10.02
CA VAL A 473 1.45 -20.05 8.69
C VAL A 473 2.33 -18.82 8.48
N ILE A 474 3.30 -18.92 7.58
CA ILE A 474 4.26 -17.83 7.33
C ILE A 474 4.06 -17.34 5.92
N THR A 475 3.70 -16.08 5.79
CA THR A 475 3.50 -15.38 4.51
C THR A 475 3.99 -13.95 4.62
N ALA A 476 3.83 -13.15 3.56
CA ALA A 476 4.07 -11.73 3.61
C ALA A 476 2.75 -10.94 3.62
N ASP A 477 2.80 -9.71 4.11
CA ASP A 477 1.72 -8.75 3.94
C ASP A 477 1.64 -8.27 2.49
N HIS A 478 2.78 -7.97 1.86
CA HIS A 478 2.93 -7.65 0.43
C HIS A 478 4.37 -7.89 -0.04
N GLY A 479 4.62 -7.72 -1.33
CA GLY A 479 5.97 -7.78 -1.89
C GLY A 479 6.78 -6.50 -1.62
N ALA A 480 8.10 -6.58 -1.78
CA ALA A 480 9.03 -5.52 -1.38
C ALA A 480 8.95 -4.23 -2.21
N ASN A 481 8.54 -4.33 -3.46
CA ASN A 481 8.54 -3.22 -4.41
C ASN A 481 7.30 -3.24 -5.28
N ALA A 482 6.64 -2.08 -5.39
CA ALA A 482 5.62 -1.85 -6.41
C ALA A 482 6.20 -1.34 -7.74
N ARG A 483 7.54 -1.33 -7.88
CA ARG A 483 8.23 -0.82 -9.07
C ARG A 483 8.15 -1.83 -10.20
N GLY A 484 7.74 -1.37 -11.38
CA GLY A 484 7.71 -2.17 -12.59
C GLY A 484 7.48 -1.32 -13.84
N THR A 485 7.60 -1.95 -15.00
CA THR A 485 7.38 -1.29 -16.29
C THR A 485 5.90 -1.17 -16.65
N MET A 486 5.03 -1.79 -15.86
CA MET A 486 3.60 -1.90 -16.11
C MET A 486 2.77 -1.24 -15.02
N ARG A 487 1.54 -0.87 -15.33
CA ARG A 487 0.57 -0.27 -14.40
C ARG A 487 0.35 -1.09 -13.12
N ILE A 488 0.41 -2.40 -13.23
CA ILE A 488 0.50 -3.35 -12.12
C ILE A 488 1.61 -4.33 -12.46
N PRO A 489 2.80 -4.20 -11.85
CA PRO A 489 3.89 -5.16 -12.04
C PRO A 489 3.60 -6.42 -11.23
N VAL A 490 2.85 -7.35 -11.81
CA VAL A 490 2.29 -8.52 -11.11
C VAL A 490 3.37 -9.41 -10.50
N ASP A 491 4.55 -9.50 -11.12
CA ASP A 491 5.70 -10.22 -10.58
C ASP A 491 6.13 -9.73 -9.19
N LYS A 492 5.89 -8.45 -8.88
CA LYS A 492 6.20 -7.84 -7.57
C LYS A 492 5.15 -8.12 -6.49
N TYR A 493 4.04 -8.73 -6.85
CA TYR A 493 3.00 -9.15 -5.92
C TYR A 493 3.16 -10.61 -5.49
N LEU A 494 4.12 -11.35 -6.06
CA LEU A 494 4.39 -12.74 -5.67
C LEU A 494 5.00 -12.77 -4.27
N ILE A 495 4.34 -13.51 -3.37
CA ILE A 495 4.74 -13.66 -1.96
C ILE A 495 4.84 -15.14 -1.57
N PRO A 496 5.67 -15.51 -0.60
CA PRO A 496 5.73 -16.88 -0.10
C PRO A 496 4.53 -17.21 0.79
N LEU A 497 4.17 -18.50 0.84
CA LEU A 497 3.26 -19.05 1.85
C LEU A 497 3.72 -20.45 2.26
N PHE A 498 4.06 -20.60 3.53
CA PHE A 498 4.45 -21.87 4.14
C PHE A 498 3.48 -22.19 5.27
N ILE A 499 2.91 -23.42 5.26
CA ILE A 499 2.11 -23.95 6.36
C ILE A 499 2.87 -25.10 6.98
N TYR A 500 3.43 -24.84 8.15
CA TYR A 500 4.32 -25.76 8.87
C TYR A 500 3.66 -26.32 10.11
N SER A 501 3.53 -27.63 10.17
CA SER A 501 3.08 -28.37 11.35
C SER A 501 3.53 -29.83 11.21
N PRO A 502 4.69 -30.19 11.71
CA PRO A 502 5.30 -31.51 11.44
C PRO A 502 4.40 -32.70 11.76
N LYS A 503 3.52 -32.56 12.76
CA LYS A 503 2.60 -33.61 13.18
C LYS A 503 1.34 -33.70 12.33
N HIS A 504 0.90 -32.59 11.75
CA HIS A 504 -0.45 -32.48 11.17
C HIS A 504 -0.48 -32.20 9.67
N VAL A 505 0.60 -31.67 9.09
CA VAL A 505 0.66 -31.28 7.69
C VAL A 505 1.90 -31.89 7.05
N ALA A 506 1.69 -32.76 6.07
CA ALA A 506 2.80 -33.34 5.31
C ALA A 506 3.44 -32.28 4.38
N PRO A 507 4.78 -32.26 4.27
CA PRO A 507 5.46 -31.42 3.28
C PRO A 507 4.98 -31.71 1.86
N ALA A 508 4.64 -30.65 1.13
CA ALA A 508 4.26 -30.73 -0.28
C ALA A 508 4.40 -29.35 -0.93
N ARG A 509 4.58 -29.34 -2.25
CA ARG A 509 4.56 -28.10 -3.04
C ARG A 509 3.24 -28.00 -3.82
N VAL A 510 2.62 -26.83 -3.77
CA VAL A 510 1.38 -26.49 -4.50
C VAL A 510 1.68 -25.33 -5.44
N ASP A 511 1.72 -25.62 -6.75
CA ASP A 511 2.04 -24.64 -7.80
C ASP A 511 0.77 -24.02 -8.42
N ARG A 512 -0.32 -23.96 -7.67
CA ARG A 512 -1.59 -23.39 -8.12
C ARG A 512 -1.62 -21.89 -7.91
N LEU A 513 -2.19 -21.16 -8.86
CA LEU A 513 -2.46 -19.72 -8.72
C LEU A 513 -3.39 -19.49 -7.52
N MET A 514 -2.92 -18.71 -6.57
CA MET A 514 -3.59 -18.42 -5.30
C MET A 514 -3.58 -16.93 -5.03
N SER A 515 -4.70 -16.40 -4.63
CA SER A 515 -4.80 -15.04 -4.09
C SER A 515 -4.52 -15.04 -2.58
N GLN A 516 -3.97 -13.96 -2.07
CA GLN A 516 -3.79 -13.77 -0.62
C GLN A 516 -5.11 -13.91 0.17
N ILE A 517 -6.26 -13.57 -0.43
CA ILE A 517 -7.58 -13.75 0.19
C ILE A 517 -7.99 -15.23 0.33
N ASP A 518 -7.31 -16.13 -0.36
CA ASP A 518 -7.58 -17.57 -0.29
C ASP A 518 -6.89 -18.23 0.94
N ILE A 519 -5.96 -17.51 1.61
CA ILE A 519 -5.21 -18.05 2.76
C ILE A 519 -6.16 -18.41 3.91
N ALA A 520 -7.07 -17.50 4.28
CA ALA A 520 -8.02 -17.71 5.36
C ALA A 520 -8.91 -18.96 5.15
N PRO A 521 -9.66 -19.10 4.05
CA PRO A 521 -10.48 -20.30 3.84
C PRO A 521 -9.66 -21.59 3.65
N THR A 522 -8.45 -21.52 3.07
CA THR A 522 -7.56 -22.69 2.96
C THR A 522 -7.07 -23.17 4.33
N LEU A 523 -6.74 -22.23 5.21
CA LEU A 523 -6.36 -22.52 6.59
C LEU A 523 -7.51 -23.18 7.36
N LEU A 524 -8.72 -22.63 7.26
CA LEU A 524 -9.91 -23.20 7.92
C LEU A 524 -10.27 -24.57 7.34
N GLY A 525 -10.04 -24.79 6.05
CA GLY A 525 -10.18 -26.11 5.41
C GLY A 525 -9.18 -27.13 5.95
N LEU A 526 -7.93 -26.74 6.19
CA LEU A 526 -6.92 -27.60 6.84
C LEU A 526 -7.27 -27.97 8.29
N LEU A 527 -8.03 -27.12 8.98
CA LEU A 527 -8.54 -27.39 10.33
C LEU A 527 -9.85 -28.20 10.30
N ASP A 528 -10.38 -28.52 9.14
CA ASP A 528 -11.66 -29.20 8.98
C ASP A 528 -12.83 -28.45 9.65
N PHE A 529 -12.75 -27.10 9.74
CA PHE A 529 -13.80 -26.28 10.37
C PHE A 529 -15.08 -26.23 9.54
N GLY A 530 -16.22 -26.44 10.23
CA GLY A 530 -17.52 -26.02 9.72
C GLY A 530 -17.82 -24.62 10.23
N TYR A 531 -18.15 -23.68 9.34
CA TYR A 531 -18.40 -22.29 9.72
C TYR A 531 -19.35 -21.60 8.74
N TYR A 532 -19.97 -20.51 9.21
CA TYR A 532 -20.68 -19.56 8.38
C TYR A 532 -19.64 -18.64 7.70
N SER A 533 -19.72 -18.43 6.41
CA SER A 533 -18.70 -17.73 5.63
C SER A 533 -19.29 -16.60 4.80
N LYS A 534 -18.64 -15.43 4.85
CA LYS A 534 -18.81 -14.32 3.91
C LYS A 534 -17.56 -14.09 3.04
N PHE A 535 -16.53 -14.90 3.17
CA PHE A 535 -15.27 -14.76 2.43
C PHE A 535 -15.47 -14.88 0.92
N PHE A 536 -14.78 -14.03 0.16
CA PHE A 536 -14.66 -14.11 -1.29
C PHE A 536 -13.55 -15.05 -1.74
N GLY A 537 -12.60 -15.33 -0.84
CA GLY A 537 -11.58 -16.35 -1.01
C GLY A 537 -12.18 -17.76 -1.01
N ARG A 538 -11.39 -18.72 -1.45
CA ARG A 538 -11.72 -20.14 -1.54
C ARG A 538 -10.66 -21.01 -0.86
N ASP A 539 -11.02 -22.19 -0.42
CA ASP A 539 -10.07 -23.23 -0.06
C ASP A 539 -9.42 -23.78 -1.35
N VAL A 540 -8.16 -23.45 -1.57
CA VAL A 540 -7.42 -23.83 -2.79
C VAL A 540 -7.22 -25.35 -2.87
N LEU A 541 -7.12 -26.04 -1.72
CA LEU A 541 -6.91 -27.49 -1.66
C LEU A 541 -8.20 -28.27 -2.00
N ALA A 542 -9.35 -27.72 -1.65
CA ALA A 542 -10.65 -28.35 -1.93
C ALA A 542 -11.27 -27.90 -3.27
N SER A 543 -10.87 -26.74 -3.78
CA SER A 543 -11.43 -26.16 -5.01
C SER A 543 -10.82 -26.76 -6.27
N PRO A 544 -11.57 -26.87 -7.38
CA PRO A 544 -11.04 -27.36 -8.65
C PRO A 544 -10.06 -26.34 -9.28
N PRO A 545 -9.03 -26.78 -10.02
CA PRO A 545 -8.04 -25.88 -10.65
C PRO A 545 -8.63 -24.83 -11.60
N GLN A 546 -9.76 -25.11 -12.22
CA GLN A 546 -10.44 -24.18 -13.13
C GLN A 546 -10.94 -22.91 -12.43
N SER A 547 -11.05 -22.94 -11.11
CA SER A 547 -11.41 -21.77 -10.29
C SER A 547 -10.22 -20.94 -9.85
N ASP A 548 -8.98 -21.29 -10.28
CA ASP A 548 -7.76 -20.59 -9.88
C ASP A 548 -7.75 -19.16 -10.40
N ARG A 549 -7.63 -18.21 -9.47
CA ARG A 549 -7.59 -16.78 -9.76
C ARG A 549 -6.84 -16.04 -8.66
N ALA A 550 -6.37 -14.83 -8.98
CA ALA A 550 -5.83 -13.93 -7.97
C ALA A 550 -6.25 -12.48 -8.25
N PHE A 551 -6.26 -11.70 -7.19
CA PHE A 551 -6.62 -10.27 -7.21
C PHE A 551 -5.42 -9.46 -6.78
N VAL A 552 -5.06 -8.47 -7.59
CA VAL A 552 -3.95 -7.55 -7.31
C VAL A 552 -4.41 -6.12 -7.51
N ALA A 553 -3.93 -5.19 -6.71
CA ALA A 553 -4.30 -3.80 -6.85
C ALA A 553 -3.15 -2.87 -6.45
N ASN A 554 -3.08 -1.75 -7.14
CA ASN A 554 -2.49 -0.55 -6.56
C ASN A 554 -3.63 0.40 -6.14
N TYR A 555 -3.33 1.68 -5.87
CA TYR A 555 -4.36 2.61 -5.40
C TYR A 555 -5.51 2.85 -6.38
N GLN A 556 -5.25 2.82 -7.69
CA GLN A 556 -6.22 3.16 -8.72
C GLN A 556 -6.53 2.03 -9.70
N SER A 557 -5.61 1.11 -9.89
CA SER A 557 -5.79 0.03 -10.85
C SER A 557 -6.03 -1.28 -10.12
N LEU A 558 -6.93 -2.08 -10.67
CA LEU A 558 -7.31 -3.40 -10.17
C LEU A 558 -6.95 -4.43 -11.23
N GLY A 559 -6.25 -5.47 -10.85
CA GLY A 559 -5.83 -6.55 -11.73
C GLY A 559 -6.47 -7.87 -11.31
N PHE A 560 -6.98 -8.62 -12.27
CA PHE A 560 -7.54 -9.95 -12.07
C PHE A 560 -6.75 -10.94 -12.92
N LEU A 561 -6.28 -12.00 -12.29
CA LEU A 561 -5.44 -13.04 -12.86
C LEU A 561 -6.23 -14.34 -12.95
N GLN A 562 -6.32 -14.95 -14.13
CA GLN A 562 -6.97 -16.24 -14.32
C GLN A 562 -6.44 -16.93 -15.59
N GLY A 563 -6.01 -18.18 -15.49
CA GLY A 563 -5.41 -18.88 -16.62
C GLY A 563 -4.16 -18.16 -17.15
N ASP A 564 -4.22 -17.64 -18.38
CA ASP A 564 -3.22 -16.75 -18.99
C ASP A 564 -3.81 -15.33 -19.25
N ARG A 565 -4.90 -14.97 -18.59
CA ARG A 565 -5.56 -13.68 -18.72
C ARG A 565 -5.21 -12.75 -17.58
N LEU A 566 -4.76 -11.54 -17.94
CA LEU A 566 -4.64 -10.39 -17.06
C LEU A 566 -5.72 -9.37 -17.44
N VAL A 567 -6.68 -9.16 -16.56
CA VAL A 567 -7.68 -8.10 -16.70
C VAL A 567 -7.26 -6.91 -15.88
N LEU A 568 -7.24 -5.71 -16.47
CA LEU A 568 -6.96 -4.46 -15.79
C LEU A 568 -8.20 -3.56 -15.81
N LEU A 569 -8.67 -3.18 -14.63
CA LEU A 569 -9.75 -2.21 -14.45
C LEU A 569 -9.16 -0.92 -13.89
N SER A 570 -9.51 0.22 -14.48
CA SER A 570 -8.98 1.54 -14.12
C SER A 570 -10.10 2.58 -14.09
N PRO A 571 -9.86 3.77 -13.47
CA PRO A 571 -10.81 4.87 -13.48
C PRO A 571 -11.30 5.24 -14.88
N LYS A 572 -12.42 5.98 -14.95
CA LYS A 572 -13.15 6.32 -16.18
C LYS A 572 -13.72 5.08 -16.90
N ARG A 573 -14.00 4.02 -16.14
CA ARG A 573 -14.55 2.75 -16.62
C ARG A 573 -13.69 2.07 -17.69
N LYS A 574 -12.37 2.35 -17.66
CA LYS A 574 -11.43 1.68 -18.56
C LYS A 574 -11.25 0.24 -18.10
N ALA A 575 -11.41 -0.69 -19.04
CA ALA A 575 -11.26 -2.11 -18.82
C ALA A 575 -10.48 -2.71 -20.00
N GLU A 576 -9.44 -3.47 -19.70
CA GLU A 576 -8.51 -4.04 -20.69
C GLU A 576 -8.26 -5.50 -20.32
N VAL A 577 -8.19 -6.36 -21.33
CA VAL A 577 -7.85 -7.78 -21.15
C VAL A 577 -6.62 -8.08 -21.99
N PHE A 578 -5.64 -8.72 -21.37
CA PHE A 578 -4.40 -9.11 -22.01
C PHE A 578 -4.19 -10.61 -21.89
N ARG A 579 -3.58 -11.21 -22.91
CA ARG A 579 -2.85 -12.44 -22.72
C ARG A 579 -1.54 -12.11 -22.02
N ALA A 580 -1.16 -12.87 -21.03
CA ALA A 580 0.04 -12.65 -20.24
C ALA A 580 1.00 -13.86 -20.33
N ASP A 581 2.28 -13.61 -20.09
CA ASP A 581 3.29 -14.67 -19.94
C ASP A 581 3.23 -15.32 -18.54
N ALA A 582 4.12 -16.27 -18.28
CA ALA A 582 4.21 -16.97 -16.99
C ALA A 582 4.57 -16.05 -15.80
N ARG A 583 5.06 -14.84 -16.06
CA ARG A 583 5.34 -13.80 -15.06
C ARG A 583 4.26 -12.70 -15.04
N TRP A 584 3.15 -12.94 -15.73
CA TRP A 584 2.04 -12.00 -15.87
C TRP A 584 2.38 -10.69 -16.59
N ASN A 585 3.47 -10.65 -17.38
CA ASN A 585 3.69 -9.52 -18.27
C ASN A 585 2.66 -9.58 -19.40
N PRO A 586 1.93 -8.49 -19.67
CA PRO A 586 0.98 -8.47 -20.78
C PRO A 586 1.71 -8.54 -22.11
N LEU A 587 1.31 -9.50 -22.94
CA LEU A 587 1.86 -9.72 -24.26
C LEU A 587 1.07 -8.95 -25.31
N GLU A 588 -0.22 -9.23 -25.41
CA GLU A 588 -1.11 -8.63 -26.39
C GLU A 588 -2.53 -8.44 -25.83
N PRO A 589 -3.23 -7.39 -26.25
CA PRO A 589 -4.64 -7.24 -25.90
C PRO A 589 -5.47 -8.32 -26.60
N VAL A 590 -6.41 -8.89 -25.86
CA VAL A 590 -7.33 -9.93 -26.37
C VAL A 590 -8.76 -9.61 -26.01
N SER A 591 -9.71 -10.16 -26.77
CA SER A 591 -11.11 -10.09 -26.42
C SER A 591 -11.50 -11.34 -25.64
N ASP A 592 -11.73 -11.17 -24.33
CA ASP A 592 -12.26 -12.22 -23.45
C ASP A 592 -13.36 -11.66 -22.56
N PRO A 593 -14.61 -11.62 -23.05
CA PRO A 593 -15.73 -11.08 -22.31
C PRO A 593 -16.04 -11.84 -21.01
N ALA A 594 -15.72 -13.14 -20.94
CA ALA A 594 -15.98 -13.94 -19.76
C ALA A 594 -15.05 -13.56 -18.61
N ALA A 595 -13.74 -13.51 -18.86
CA ALA A 595 -12.76 -13.06 -17.88
C ALA A 595 -13.02 -11.62 -17.44
N LEU A 596 -13.38 -10.73 -18.38
CA LEU A 596 -13.72 -9.34 -18.06
C LEU A 596 -14.94 -9.24 -17.14
N ARG A 597 -16.01 -9.98 -17.44
CA ARG A 597 -17.23 -9.97 -16.61
C ARG A 597 -16.97 -10.53 -15.23
N GLU A 598 -16.19 -11.60 -15.12
CA GLU A 598 -15.81 -12.17 -13.81
C GLU A 598 -15.00 -11.19 -12.98
N ALA A 599 -13.98 -10.54 -13.57
CA ALA A 599 -13.19 -9.52 -12.90
C ALA A 599 -14.05 -8.36 -12.38
N ILE A 600 -14.94 -7.80 -13.23
CA ILE A 600 -15.87 -6.74 -12.83
C ILE A 600 -16.77 -7.22 -11.70
N ALA A 601 -17.32 -8.43 -11.80
CA ALA A 601 -18.24 -8.98 -10.82
C ALA A 601 -17.61 -9.08 -9.43
N PHE A 602 -16.39 -9.61 -9.31
CA PHE A 602 -15.72 -9.76 -8.02
C PHE A 602 -15.42 -8.42 -7.35
N TYR A 603 -14.88 -7.46 -8.10
CA TYR A 603 -14.54 -6.14 -7.55
C TYR A 603 -15.78 -5.30 -7.22
N SER A 604 -16.80 -5.33 -8.08
CA SER A 604 -18.08 -4.65 -7.86
C SER A 604 -18.82 -5.22 -6.65
N ALA A 605 -18.94 -6.55 -6.58
CA ALA A 605 -19.63 -7.21 -5.47
C ALA A 605 -18.90 -6.98 -4.13
N ALA A 606 -17.57 -7.04 -4.09
CA ALA A 606 -16.79 -6.74 -2.87
C ALA A 606 -17.04 -5.31 -2.38
N SER A 607 -17.00 -4.32 -3.30
CA SER A 607 -17.34 -2.94 -3.00
C SER A 607 -18.78 -2.79 -2.50
N PHE A 608 -19.72 -3.45 -3.16
CA PHE A 608 -21.13 -3.39 -2.82
C PHE A 608 -21.43 -3.96 -1.42
N VAL A 609 -20.93 -5.16 -1.11
CA VAL A 609 -21.21 -5.79 0.20
C VAL A 609 -20.62 -5.01 1.36
N PHE A 610 -19.43 -4.46 1.21
CA PHE A 610 -18.82 -3.61 2.23
C PHE A 610 -19.62 -2.31 2.44
N ARG A 611 -19.88 -1.56 1.38
CA ARG A 611 -20.57 -0.26 1.46
C ARG A 611 -22.01 -0.35 1.99
N ASN A 612 -22.70 -1.45 1.72
CA ASN A 612 -24.08 -1.67 2.17
C ASN A 612 -24.14 -2.38 3.53
N GLY A 613 -22.99 -2.63 4.18
CA GLY A 613 -22.94 -3.26 5.49
C GLY A 613 -23.32 -4.76 5.48
N LEU A 614 -23.33 -5.39 4.30
CA LEU A 614 -23.62 -6.82 4.15
C LEU A 614 -22.46 -7.71 4.59
N TYR A 615 -21.29 -7.12 4.79
CA TYR A 615 -20.09 -7.81 5.27
C TYR A 615 -19.92 -7.77 6.79
N ARG A 616 -20.89 -7.20 7.53
CA ARG A 616 -20.85 -7.18 8.99
C ARG A 616 -21.10 -8.55 9.59
N ASP A 617 -20.51 -8.79 10.75
CA ASP A 617 -20.87 -9.95 11.56
C ASP A 617 -22.31 -9.80 12.07
N GLU A 618 -23.14 -10.83 11.89
CA GLU A 618 -24.57 -10.73 12.20
C GLU A 618 -24.83 -10.74 13.70
N GLU A 619 -24.03 -11.42 14.49
CA GLU A 619 -24.20 -11.45 15.94
C GLU A 619 -23.96 -10.07 16.58
N GLN A 620 -23.07 -9.29 15.97
CA GLN A 620 -22.76 -7.93 16.44
C GLN A 620 -23.60 -6.85 15.75
N THR A 621 -24.45 -7.20 14.77
CA THR A 621 -25.30 -6.22 14.10
C THR A 621 -26.49 -5.82 14.99
N PRO A 622 -26.68 -4.53 15.36
CA PRO A 622 -27.81 -4.10 16.18
C PRO A 622 -29.15 -4.55 15.62
N PRO A 623 -30.09 -4.99 16.48
CA PRO A 623 -31.41 -5.52 16.05
C PRO A 623 -32.19 -4.59 15.11
N GLU A 624 -32.07 -3.28 15.30
CA GLU A 624 -32.70 -2.25 14.47
C GLU A 624 -32.16 -2.24 13.04
N ARG A 625 -30.87 -2.49 12.88
CA ARG A 625 -30.20 -2.58 11.58
C ARG A 625 -30.47 -3.92 10.90
N ARG A 626 -30.58 -5.01 11.66
CA ARG A 626 -31.06 -6.32 11.15
C ARG A 626 -32.46 -6.20 10.55
N ALA A 627 -33.36 -5.48 11.26
CA ALA A 627 -34.72 -5.22 10.77
C ALA A 627 -34.74 -4.29 9.54
N ALA A 628 -33.84 -3.31 9.46
CA ALA A 628 -33.73 -2.43 8.30
C ALA A 628 -33.17 -3.16 7.07
N LEU A 629 -32.16 -4.00 7.24
CA LEU A 629 -31.59 -4.86 6.19
C LEU A 629 -32.62 -5.89 5.69
N ALA A 630 -33.42 -6.46 6.59
CA ALA A 630 -34.51 -7.35 6.23
C ALA A 630 -35.65 -6.69 5.41
N ARG A 631 -35.76 -5.35 5.45
CA ARG A 631 -36.76 -4.60 4.64
C ARG A 631 -36.23 -4.16 3.27
N VAL A 632 -34.92 -4.22 3.05
CA VAL A 632 -34.27 -3.94 1.76
C VAL A 632 -34.09 -5.24 0.94
N ARG A 633 -34.40 -6.36 1.55
CA ARG A 633 -34.40 -7.74 1.01
C ARG A 633 -35.68 -8.06 0.23
#